data_9371f127c28293189412247bcd74e021
#
_entry.id   9371f127c28293189412247bcd74e021
#
_cell.length_a   1.000
_cell.length_b   1.000
_cell.length_c   1.000
_cell.angle_alpha   90.00
_cell.angle_beta   90.00
_cell.angle_gamma   90.00
#
_symmetry.space_group_name_H-M   'P 1'
#
loop_
_entity.id
_entity.type
_entity.pdbx_description
1 polymer ?
#
loop_
_entity_poly.entity_id
_entity_poly.type
_entity_poly.pdbx_seq_one_letter_code
_entity_poly.pdbx_strand_id
1 'polypeptide(L)'
;MKISYKEIGSDLKNILFKEFEKNENTLFVFENSASFFEIKRNFLQDEKMQQELGIFQNFKMMNSYDFYENLFITDKIVIKEEKQVVLFYNALTQKLKKKMKIKNYYDVIDIAYNYYNLFAELQEYKIDLEKVELEKWQVKTFKTLLEIDNEIKKIVQLKGLILPYMLRNVENISDSFLKKFNKICFVNKVKITPFEKEIIKNIESRGIIVENILQLSKNDFNEEKLKINDSFSIPNKSESLEKFETNIEIFEYENKFSQLLGMIKKLNDSENEEKIENIANFKIYDLQNNGEDGKKDYQLLKQEKISSNLEITMQKTKIYKILELICNILENVKVIGKNSESDEVENEDFESRIETEKNYKIENEKTENLENYEFEKENKKECNQSLKIRMKDLYDAFKSNDFLKIFKLKKSYNFFVEIAREGYKYISKNEIFRILKNQNERYYKNWTDIDIEGIINLIDEIERIFEYQTLEEYRSYLEEIFDRSGELDKNIRDKYFEALSEMVVLEDFSFDNLWSGFFSENVISASLLKLFLKYLDKKAISLNLEKSDEQDSENIAKYSINSFSAISETQKENLILLNIQDTFPKVNVNNYLFTKIQRAKIGLPISDDEKRIEIFKFYQNILGAKNVYLSYVKNQDENIDSAGVIEEIKLKYSIKAQKNKINENDELDFIKNYFLENIEKTWKPREIGKFIPSKLEKNLDKIKSKKLSLGYYDFEKMETFEYGYYLDKMIGETEIEKIDEKLEDKLFGTIIHLIYEKIVSKNKENIEKKKLLIKSKEDEKILKKEIKDVLKDVLNSYKYKISEDYLEFYKKISFKEIVKSVEKILKKMMKRIENEDEIKIYSEEKIKLKSEKKLYENIFINGVIDLHLKLKEKEILYDYKSGVLKNKKGEEKKEKVDNAFKQLDYYSIMLSERNSQEIEKFVVDVWNGDIMDDKRKEEEEFLNEDDILKVVKKYYETDYYDIGDVKDVQNYTYQTYKNICRREDELNDENK
;
A
#
# COMPACT_ATOMS: atom_id res chain seq x y z
N MET A 1 -37.65 27.94 24.47
CA MET A 1 -37.97 26.81 23.58
C MET A 1 -38.86 25.82 24.30
N LYS A 2 -39.95 25.42 23.69
CA LYS A 2 -40.86 24.35 24.21
C LYS A 2 -40.34 22.97 23.74
N ILE A 3 -40.41 21.96 24.60
CA ILE A 3 -40.09 20.59 24.22
C ILE A 3 -41.36 19.75 24.26
N SER A 4 -41.63 19.06 23.14
CA SER A 4 -42.77 18.16 23.00
C SER A 4 -42.30 16.74 22.94
N TYR A 5 -42.41 16.03 24.06
CA TYR A 5 -41.96 14.65 24.18
C TYR A 5 -42.91 13.68 23.48
N LYS A 6 -42.42 12.78 22.73
CA LYS A 6 -43.13 11.68 22.08
C LYS A 6 -42.47 10.35 22.45
N GLU A 7 -43.22 9.30 22.36
CA GLU A 7 -42.65 7.98 22.61
C GLU A 7 -41.60 7.61 21.53
N ILE A 8 -40.48 6.97 21.94
CA ILE A 8 -39.43 6.47 21.03
C ILE A 8 -40.03 5.44 20.05
N GLY A 9 -39.75 5.59 18.77
CA GLY A 9 -40.28 4.70 17.72
C GLY A 9 -41.73 4.98 17.31
N SER A 10 -42.39 6.01 17.87
CA SER A 10 -43.73 6.46 17.42
C SER A 10 -43.67 6.96 15.95
N ASP A 11 -44.85 7.00 15.30
CA ASP A 11 -44.93 7.42 13.89
C ASP A 11 -44.65 8.92 13.72
N LEU A 12 -43.43 9.23 13.29
CA LEU A 12 -42.96 10.60 13.04
C LEU A 12 -43.80 11.27 11.95
N LYS A 13 -44.20 10.55 10.93
CA LYS A 13 -45.08 11.08 9.84
C LYS A 13 -46.38 11.58 10.42
N ASN A 14 -47.09 10.76 11.15
CA ASN A 14 -48.38 11.14 11.76
C ASN A 14 -48.25 12.28 12.78
N ILE A 15 -47.16 12.31 13.55
CA ILE A 15 -46.90 13.42 14.48
C ILE A 15 -46.76 14.74 13.71
N LEU A 16 -45.99 14.76 12.64
CA LEU A 16 -45.78 15.97 11.85
C LEU A 16 -47.02 16.37 11.09
N PHE A 17 -47.82 15.40 10.59
CA PHE A 17 -49.11 15.71 9.96
C PHE A 17 -50.06 16.46 10.91
N LYS A 18 -50.21 15.98 12.14
CA LYS A 18 -51.03 16.63 13.18
C LYS A 18 -50.56 18.07 13.51
N GLU A 19 -49.24 18.29 13.47
CA GLU A 19 -48.68 19.65 13.64
C GLU A 19 -48.93 20.53 12.40
N PHE A 20 -48.96 19.97 11.25
CA PHE A 20 -49.17 20.63 9.99
C PHE A 20 -50.62 21.08 9.80
N GLU A 21 -51.58 20.27 10.20
CA GLU A 21 -53.02 20.59 10.17
C GLU A 21 -53.39 21.82 11.03
N LYS A 22 -52.52 22.24 11.97
CA LYS A 22 -52.75 23.48 12.76
C LYS A 22 -52.61 24.75 11.93
N ASN A 23 -52.15 24.66 10.66
CA ASN A 23 -52.05 25.74 9.68
C ASN A 23 -51.25 26.96 10.15
N GLU A 24 -50.29 26.77 11.03
CA GLU A 24 -49.31 27.76 11.43
C GLU A 24 -48.21 27.88 10.37
N ASN A 25 -47.71 29.08 10.12
CA ASN A 25 -46.59 29.28 9.23
C ASN A 25 -45.29 28.77 9.89
N THR A 26 -45.15 27.41 9.93
CA THR A 26 -44.11 26.69 10.65
C THR A 26 -43.00 26.23 9.71
N LEU A 27 -41.74 26.44 10.10
CA LEU A 27 -40.58 25.77 9.50
C LEU A 27 -40.21 24.54 10.32
N PHE A 28 -40.16 23.36 9.68
CA PHE A 28 -39.64 22.13 10.32
C PHE A 28 -38.18 21.96 9.95
N VAL A 29 -37.34 21.83 10.98
CA VAL A 29 -35.88 21.66 10.81
C VAL A 29 -35.49 20.28 11.33
N PHE A 30 -35.00 19.45 10.41
CA PHE A 30 -34.59 18.05 10.69
C PHE A 30 -33.11 17.95 10.94
N GLU A 31 -32.71 17.32 12.02
CA GLU A 31 -31.34 16.96 12.30
C GLU A 31 -30.88 15.85 11.34
N ASN A 32 -31.78 14.91 11.03
CA ASN A 32 -31.48 13.78 10.14
C ASN A 32 -31.96 14.08 8.71
N SER A 33 -30.99 14.20 7.78
CA SER A 33 -31.28 14.49 6.38
C SER A 33 -32.07 13.37 5.70
N ALA A 34 -31.85 12.10 6.05
CA ALA A 34 -32.62 10.99 5.49
C ALA A 34 -34.11 11.08 5.91
N SER A 35 -34.39 11.45 7.15
CA SER A 35 -35.74 11.70 7.64
C SER A 35 -36.39 12.87 6.90
N PHE A 36 -35.65 13.94 6.67
CA PHE A 36 -36.11 15.09 5.87
C PHE A 36 -36.53 14.64 4.47
N PHE A 37 -35.71 13.95 3.73
CA PHE A 37 -36.00 13.52 2.36
C PHE A 37 -37.16 12.53 2.30
N GLU A 38 -37.24 11.58 3.23
CA GLU A 38 -38.30 10.58 3.25
C GLU A 38 -39.63 11.20 3.64
N ILE A 39 -39.68 12.02 4.65
CA ILE A 39 -40.91 12.74 5.07
C ILE A 39 -41.37 13.64 3.95
N LYS A 40 -40.47 14.44 3.34
CA LYS A 40 -40.80 15.31 2.20
C LYS A 40 -41.39 14.51 1.03
N ARG A 41 -40.81 13.37 0.69
CA ARG A 41 -41.34 12.47 -0.36
C ARG A 41 -42.73 11.95 0.01
N ASN A 42 -42.91 11.47 1.25
CA ASN A 42 -44.19 10.96 1.71
C ASN A 42 -45.32 12.03 1.68
N PHE A 43 -45.01 13.27 2.03
CA PHE A 43 -45.93 14.39 1.92
C PHE A 43 -46.31 14.72 0.45
N LEU A 44 -45.34 14.68 -0.45
CA LEU A 44 -45.57 14.95 -1.87
C LEU A 44 -46.37 13.81 -2.58
N GLN A 45 -46.41 12.63 -2.01
CA GLN A 45 -47.17 11.48 -2.55
C GLN A 45 -48.56 11.33 -1.95
N ASP A 46 -48.88 12.02 -0.86
CA ASP A 46 -50.15 11.94 -0.16
C ASP A 46 -51.19 12.83 -0.84
N GLU A 47 -52.21 12.24 -1.48
CA GLU A 47 -53.26 12.97 -2.26
C GLU A 47 -54.04 13.95 -1.35
N LYS A 48 -54.32 13.59 -0.08
CA LYS A 48 -55.04 14.46 0.86
C LYS A 48 -54.20 15.71 1.15
N MET A 49 -52.88 15.52 1.40
CA MET A 49 -51.96 16.63 1.61
C MET A 49 -51.73 17.48 0.36
N GLN A 50 -51.72 16.91 -0.81
CA GLN A 50 -51.65 17.66 -2.05
C GLN A 50 -52.89 18.55 -2.28
N GLN A 51 -54.06 18.08 -1.88
CA GLN A 51 -55.31 18.87 -1.97
C GLN A 51 -55.39 19.97 -0.92
N GLU A 52 -54.94 19.74 0.29
CA GLU A 52 -55.00 20.71 1.39
C GLU A 52 -53.89 21.76 1.32
N LEU A 53 -52.70 21.42 0.74
CA LEU A 53 -51.55 22.29 0.70
C LEU A 53 -51.57 23.36 -0.42
N GLY A 54 -52.54 23.29 -1.36
CA GLY A 54 -52.65 24.29 -2.42
C GLY A 54 -51.34 24.85 -2.90
N ILE A 55 -50.60 24.07 -3.68
CA ILE A 55 -49.38 24.45 -4.38
C ILE A 55 -48.34 25.15 -3.48
N PHE A 56 -47.57 24.38 -2.74
CA PHE A 56 -46.21 24.72 -2.19
C PHE A 56 -46.05 25.98 -1.32
N GLN A 57 -47.01 26.84 -1.11
CA GLN A 57 -46.75 28.12 -0.47
C GLN A 57 -46.54 28.07 1.04
N ASN A 58 -47.06 27.06 1.73
CA ASN A 58 -46.94 26.99 3.21
C ASN A 58 -46.10 25.85 3.75
N PHE A 59 -45.54 25.02 2.88
CA PHE A 59 -44.80 23.83 3.26
C PHE A 59 -43.31 24.15 3.35
N LYS A 60 -42.79 24.31 4.56
CA LYS A 60 -41.38 24.68 4.77
C LYS A 60 -40.69 23.62 5.62
N MET A 61 -39.91 22.81 4.98
CA MET A 61 -39.02 21.85 5.61
C MET A 61 -37.59 22.08 5.16
N MET A 62 -36.66 21.95 6.08
CA MET A 62 -35.22 22.04 5.83
C MET A 62 -34.49 21.02 6.66
N ASN A 63 -33.33 20.56 6.18
CA ASN A 63 -32.38 19.92 7.06
C ASN A 63 -31.63 20.97 7.90
N SER A 64 -30.98 20.52 8.95
CA SER A 64 -30.22 21.39 9.87
C SER A 64 -29.13 22.21 9.15
N TYR A 65 -28.45 21.60 8.15
CA TYR A 65 -27.41 22.28 7.36
C TYR A 65 -28.01 23.48 6.58
N ASP A 66 -29.04 23.24 5.78
CA ASP A 66 -29.69 24.29 4.99
C ASP A 66 -30.28 25.39 5.88
N PHE A 67 -30.82 25.02 7.06
CA PHE A 67 -31.31 25.96 8.03
C PHE A 67 -30.25 26.96 8.48
N TYR A 68 -29.07 26.46 8.90
CA TYR A 68 -27.99 27.32 9.34
C TYR A 68 -27.35 28.10 8.20
N GLU A 69 -27.26 27.55 7.00
CA GLU A 69 -26.80 28.30 5.82
C GLU A 69 -27.69 29.48 5.47
N ASN A 70 -29.02 29.34 5.60
CA ASN A 70 -29.98 30.43 5.36
C ASN A 70 -30.09 31.38 6.57
N LEU A 71 -29.78 30.93 7.78
CA LEU A 71 -29.91 31.73 9.00
C LEU A 71 -28.83 32.79 9.09
N PHE A 72 -27.60 32.51 8.64
CA PHE A 72 -26.49 33.48 8.71
C PHE A 72 -26.19 34.08 7.35
N ILE A 73 -26.14 35.40 7.31
CA ILE A 73 -25.82 36.16 6.09
C ILE A 73 -24.59 37.05 6.30
N THR A 74 -23.87 37.27 5.23
CA THR A 74 -22.68 38.13 5.20
C THR A 74 -22.50 38.73 3.81
N ASP A 75 -21.88 39.87 3.73
CA ASP A 75 -21.39 40.50 2.50
C ASP A 75 -19.97 40.09 2.12
N LYS A 76 -19.35 39.24 2.96
CA LYS A 76 -17.97 38.76 2.78
C LYS A 76 -17.95 37.40 2.08
N ILE A 77 -16.80 37.10 1.47
CA ILE A 77 -16.59 35.78 0.84
C ILE A 77 -16.30 34.74 1.93
N VAL A 78 -17.10 33.68 1.98
CA VAL A 78 -16.91 32.59 2.95
C VAL A 78 -15.86 31.62 2.44
N ILE A 79 -14.82 31.41 3.25
CA ILE A 79 -13.71 30.48 2.95
C ILE A 79 -14.00 29.13 3.57
N LYS A 80 -14.21 28.11 2.75
CA LYS A 80 -14.52 26.72 3.19
C LYS A 80 -13.42 25.75 2.76
N GLU A 81 -13.35 24.60 3.44
CA GLU A 81 -12.56 23.42 3.05
C GLU A 81 -11.07 23.70 2.78
N GLU A 82 -10.54 23.24 1.65
CA GLU A 82 -9.11 23.32 1.33
C GLU A 82 -8.60 24.78 1.25
N LYS A 83 -9.48 25.73 0.90
CA LYS A 83 -9.14 27.16 0.90
C LYS A 83 -8.77 27.66 2.31
N GLN A 84 -9.33 27.05 3.35
CA GLN A 84 -8.94 27.33 4.74
C GLN A 84 -7.50 26.87 5.01
N VAL A 85 -7.09 25.71 4.47
CA VAL A 85 -5.72 25.20 4.65
C VAL A 85 -4.71 26.11 3.97
N VAL A 86 -5.02 26.60 2.75
CA VAL A 86 -4.19 27.60 2.04
C VAL A 86 -4.08 28.88 2.86
N LEU A 87 -5.22 29.38 3.38
CA LEU A 87 -5.23 30.55 4.25
C LEU A 87 -4.35 30.35 5.49
N PHE A 88 -4.46 29.19 6.14
CA PHE A 88 -3.65 28.84 7.30
C PHE A 88 -2.15 28.86 6.96
N TYR A 89 -1.74 28.22 5.85
CA TYR A 89 -0.35 28.21 5.40
C TYR A 89 0.19 29.63 5.14
N ASN A 90 -0.60 30.47 4.48
CA ASN A 90 -0.25 31.87 4.18
C ASN A 90 -0.17 32.74 5.44
N ALA A 91 -0.90 32.39 6.51
CA ALA A 91 -0.81 33.08 7.80
C ALA A 91 0.45 32.73 8.59
N LEU A 92 1.16 31.68 8.18
CA LEU A 92 2.40 31.27 8.85
C LEU A 92 3.58 32.15 8.47
N THR A 93 3.97 33.05 9.37
CA THR A 93 5.21 33.77 9.24
C THR A 93 6.43 32.83 9.25
N GLN A 94 7.58 33.27 8.72
CA GLN A 94 8.81 32.46 8.75
C GLN A 94 9.21 32.04 10.17
N LYS A 95 8.94 32.86 11.16
CA LYS A 95 9.15 32.58 12.58
C LYS A 95 8.26 31.42 13.05
N LEU A 96 6.99 31.42 12.65
CA LEU A 96 6.03 30.36 12.99
C LEU A 96 6.37 29.05 12.27
N LYS A 97 6.71 29.11 10.98
CA LYS A 97 7.17 27.94 10.21
C LYS A 97 8.36 27.25 10.89
N LYS A 98 9.37 28.03 11.28
CA LYS A 98 10.54 27.53 12.00
C LYS A 98 10.19 26.97 13.39
N LYS A 99 9.31 27.65 14.15
CA LYS A 99 8.86 27.22 15.47
C LYS A 99 8.10 25.89 15.42
N MET A 100 7.31 25.68 14.38
CA MET A 100 6.52 24.47 14.18
C MET A 100 7.24 23.40 13.36
N LYS A 101 8.45 23.65 12.88
CA LYS A 101 9.25 22.78 12.00
C LYS A 101 8.55 22.47 10.67
N ILE A 102 7.79 23.41 10.14
CA ILE A 102 7.08 23.29 8.87
C ILE A 102 8.05 23.62 7.74
N LYS A 103 8.17 22.70 6.81
CA LYS A 103 9.02 22.85 5.62
C LYS A 103 8.19 23.14 4.37
N ASN A 104 7.04 22.47 4.23
CA ASN A 104 6.19 22.56 3.06
C ASN A 104 4.69 22.58 3.42
N TYR A 105 3.85 22.70 2.41
CA TYR A 105 2.40 22.77 2.57
C TYR A 105 1.79 21.51 3.20
N TYR A 106 2.33 20.31 2.93
CA TYR A 106 1.79 19.06 3.51
C TYR A 106 1.88 19.02 5.02
N ASP A 107 2.92 19.63 5.58
CA ASP A 107 3.15 19.62 7.03
C ASP A 107 2.04 20.33 7.79
N VAL A 108 1.25 21.17 7.11
CA VAL A 108 0.19 21.96 7.76
C VAL A 108 -1.22 21.43 7.56
N ILE A 109 -1.47 20.53 6.62
CA ILE A 109 -2.83 20.13 6.25
C ILE A 109 -3.61 19.65 7.48
N ASP A 110 -3.08 18.65 8.19
CA ASP A 110 -3.74 18.10 9.37
C ASP A 110 -3.80 19.10 10.53
N ILE A 111 -2.76 19.91 10.67
CA ILE A 111 -2.70 20.96 11.71
C ILE A 111 -3.78 22.01 11.45
N ALA A 112 -3.97 22.42 10.20
CA ALA A 112 -4.97 23.42 9.82
C ALA A 112 -6.40 22.90 10.07
N TYR A 113 -6.71 21.66 9.68
CA TYR A 113 -8.01 21.06 9.98
C TYR A 113 -8.26 20.97 11.49
N ASN A 114 -7.28 20.49 12.25
CA ASN A 114 -7.39 20.42 13.69
C ASN A 114 -7.58 21.80 14.34
N TYR A 115 -6.88 22.81 13.82
CA TYR A 115 -7.02 24.19 14.24
C TYR A 115 -8.45 24.71 14.00
N TYR A 116 -8.96 24.61 12.76
CA TYR A 116 -10.30 25.13 12.45
C TYR A 116 -11.39 24.39 13.20
N ASN A 117 -11.29 23.07 13.34
CA ASN A 117 -12.22 22.27 14.13
C ASN A 117 -12.19 22.66 15.60
N LEU A 118 -11.01 22.88 16.17
CA LEU A 118 -10.87 23.32 17.55
C LEU A 118 -11.52 24.68 17.78
N PHE A 119 -11.21 25.68 16.92
CA PHE A 119 -11.76 27.03 17.09
C PHE A 119 -13.28 27.07 16.86
N ALA A 120 -13.78 26.30 15.89
CA ALA A 120 -15.22 26.14 15.69
C ALA A 120 -15.90 25.51 16.91
N GLU A 121 -15.29 24.48 17.50
CA GLU A 121 -15.82 23.81 18.69
C GLU A 121 -15.80 24.73 19.93
N LEU A 122 -14.69 25.46 20.14
CA LEU A 122 -14.59 26.41 21.25
C LEU A 122 -15.65 27.51 21.17
N GLN A 123 -15.96 27.98 19.97
CA GLN A 123 -17.02 28.97 19.74
C GLN A 123 -18.41 28.35 19.95
N GLU A 124 -18.67 27.17 19.44
CA GLU A 124 -19.94 26.48 19.56
C GLU A 124 -20.31 26.20 21.02
N TYR A 125 -19.32 25.81 21.83
CA TYR A 125 -19.51 25.55 23.25
C TYR A 125 -19.21 26.74 24.16
N LYS A 126 -18.84 27.90 23.57
CA LYS A 126 -18.53 29.14 24.32
C LYS A 126 -17.52 28.94 25.45
N ILE A 127 -16.46 28.20 25.14
CA ILE A 127 -15.45 27.87 26.12
C ILE A 127 -14.53 29.08 26.40
N ASP A 128 -14.45 29.41 27.69
CA ASP A 128 -13.52 30.41 28.22
C ASP A 128 -12.19 29.69 28.57
N LEU A 129 -11.20 29.88 27.73
CA LEU A 129 -9.92 29.18 27.85
C LEU A 129 -9.07 29.69 29.01
N GLU A 130 -9.36 30.86 29.57
CA GLU A 130 -8.65 31.38 30.73
C GLU A 130 -9.00 30.55 32.00
N LYS A 131 -10.11 29.87 31.98
CA LYS A 131 -10.58 29.00 33.08
C LYS A 131 -10.13 27.54 32.96
N VAL A 132 -9.39 27.20 31.91
CA VAL A 132 -8.94 25.80 31.66
C VAL A 132 -7.60 25.56 32.26
N GLU A 133 -7.49 24.54 33.12
CA GLU A 133 -6.18 24.04 33.63
C GLU A 133 -5.45 23.29 32.52
N LEU A 134 -4.42 23.91 31.94
CA LEU A 134 -3.62 23.36 30.83
C LEU A 134 -2.23 22.94 31.32
N GLU A 135 -1.74 21.83 30.78
CA GLU A 135 -0.38 21.39 30.89
C GLU A 135 0.59 22.35 30.15
N LYS A 136 1.84 22.40 30.59
CA LYS A 136 2.84 23.33 30.01
C LYS A 136 2.95 23.25 28.49
N TRP A 137 2.89 22.04 27.93
CA TRP A 137 2.95 21.84 26.48
C TRP A 137 1.68 22.32 25.78
N GLN A 138 0.51 22.13 26.39
CA GLN A 138 -0.76 22.61 25.88
C GLN A 138 -0.78 24.14 25.83
N VAL A 139 -0.32 24.79 26.89
CA VAL A 139 -0.20 26.26 26.95
C VAL A 139 0.70 26.78 25.84
N LYS A 140 1.85 26.12 25.62
CA LYS A 140 2.75 26.52 24.53
C LYS A 140 2.13 26.35 23.15
N THR A 141 1.48 25.22 22.91
CA THR A 141 0.78 24.92 21.65
C THR A 141 -0.33 25.93 21.42
N PHE A 142 -1.18 26.14 22.43
CA PHE A 142 -2.31 27.05 22.34
C PHE A 142 -1.87 28.49 22.07
N LYS A 143 -0.83 29.01 22.74
CA LYS A 143 -0.26 30.33 22.43
C LYS A 143 0.20 30.43 20.97
N THR A 144 0.76 29.36 20.41
CA THR A 144 1.13 29.33 19.01
C THR A 144 -0.09 29.39 18.09
N LEU A 145 -1.15 28.64 18.42
CA LEU A 145 -2.41 28.68 17.68
C LEU A 145 -3.09 30.05 17.73
N LEU A 146 -3.01 30.75 18.87
CA LEU A 146 -3.50 32.15 18.99
C LEU A 146 -2.67 33.13 18.19
N GLU A 147 -1.33 32.96 18.11
CA GLU A 147 -0.48 33.77 17.23
C GLU A 147 -0.93 33.61 15.77
N ILE A 148 -1.21 32.36 15.34
CA ILE A 148 -1.72 32.04 13.99
C ILE A 148 -3.12 32.66 13.77
N ASP A 149 -4.02 32.49 14.73
CA ASP A 149 -5.38 33.02 14.67
C ASP A 149 -5.37 34.57 14.46
N ASN A 150 -4.48 35.26 15.13
CA ASN A 150 -4.32 36.69 14.95
C ASN A 150 -3.85 37.04 13.54
N GLU A 151 -2.91 36.29 12.95
CA GLU A 151 -2.48 36.53 11.57
C GLU A 151 -3.61 36.20 10.57
N ILE A 152 -4.34 35.09 10.78
CA ILE A 152 -5.52 34.72 9.96
C ILE A 152 -6.55 35.86 10.02
N LYS A 153 -6.90 36.39 11.20
CA LYS A 153 -7.86 37.49 11.35
C LYS A 153 -7.44 38.72 10.60
N LYS A 154 -6.14 39.08 10.59
CA LYS A 154 -5.62 40.19 9.81
C LYS A 154 -5.85 40.00 8.30
N ILE A 155 -5.48 38.80 7.79
CA ILE A 155 -5.65 38.50 6.36
C ILE A 155 -7.13 38.52 5.96
N VAL A 156 -7.97 37.85 6.77
CA VAL A 156 -9.41 37.77 6.56
C VAL A 156 -10.04 39.19 6.52
N GLN A 157 -9.66 40.07 7.45
CA GLN A 157 -10.16 41.45 7.50
C GLN A 157 -9.68 42.27 6.29
N LEU A 158 -8.39 42.17 5.93
CA LEU A 158 -7.81 42.92 4.81
C LEU A 158 -8.42 42.54 3.46
N LYS A 159 -8.78 41.27 3.28
CA LYS A 159 -9.26 40.73 2.00
C LYS A 159 -10.79 40.61 1.90
N GLY A 160 -11.55 41.09 2.87
CA GLY A 160 -13.01 40.99 2.87
C GLY A 160 -13.52 39.55 2.93
N LEU A 161 -12.78 38.66 3.60
CA LEU A 161 -13.09 37.26 3.75
C LEU A 161 -13.77 36.98 5.10
N ILE A 162 -14.38 35.78 5.26
CA ILE A 162 -14.89 35.32 6.53
C ILE A 162 -14.76 33.79 6.63
N LEU A 163 -14.46 33.30 7.82
CA LEU A 163 -14.42 31.86 8.09
C LEU A 163 -15.79 31.37 8.60
N PRO A 164 -16.17 30.08 8.33
CA PRO A 164 -17.48 29.56 8.73
C PRO A 164 -17.79 29.74 10.22
N TYR A 165 -16.82 29.49 11.11
CA TYR A 165 -17.04 29.68 12.54
C TYR A 165 -17.21 31.18 12.93
N MET A 166 -16.53 32.09 12.24
CA MET A 166 -16.72 33.54 12.46
C MET A 166 -18.08 34.05 11.93
N LEU A 167 -18.59 33.46 10.83
CA LEU A 167 -19.89 33.76 10.28
C LEU A 167 -21.01 33.38 11.25
N ARG A 168 -20.84 32.30 11.98
CA ARG A 168 -21.80 31.82 13.01
C ARG A 168 -21.73 32.71 14.25
N ASN A 169 -22.34 33.91 14.13
CA ASN A 169 -22.49 34.87 15.20
C ASN A 169 -23.95 35.39 15.20
N VAL A 170 -24.46 35.70 16.35
CA VAL A 170 -25.82 36.18 16.53
C VAL A 170 -26.06 37.49 15.73
N GLU A 171 -25.02 38.28 15.56
CA GLU A 171 -25.07 39.55 14.76
C GLU A 171 -25.33 39.31 13.28
N ASN A 172 -24.96 38.14 12.77
CA ASN A 172 -25.14 37.78 11.36
C ASN A 172 -26.46 37.07 11.07
N ILE A 173 -27.38 37.01 12.04
CA ILE A 173 -28.66 36.35 11.84
C ILE A 173 -29.55 37.16 10.91
N SER A 174 -30.09 36.49 9.90
CA SER A 174 -30.93 37.08 8.85
C SER A 174 -32.36 37.31 9.32
N ASP A 175 -32.70 38.57 9.56
CA ASP A 175 -34.06 38.98 9.86
C ASP A 175 -35.02 38.68 8.70
N SER A 176 -34.56 38.85 7.45
CA SER A 176 -35.36 38.59 6.26
C SER A 176 -35.73 37.10 6.09
N PHE A 177 -34.85 36.21 6.54
CA PHE A 177 -35.16 34.78 6.58
C PHE A 177 -36.16 34.43 7.67
N LEU A 178 -35.92 34.93 8.89
CA LEU A 178 -36.77 34.60 10.06
C LEU A 178 -38.18 35.16 9.97
N LYS A 179 -38.37 36.38 9.44
CA LYS A 179 -39.70 37.00 9.25
C LYS A 179 -40.67 36.19 8.37
N LYS A 180 -40.19 35.19 7.69
CA LYS A 180 -41.02 34.26 6.88
C LYS A 180 -41.81 33.27 7.73
N PHE A 181 -41.49 33.09 9.02
CA PHE A 181 -42.08 32.09 9.87
C PHE A 181 -42.63 32.63 11.17
N ASN A 182 -43.70 32.03 11.63
CA ASN A 182 -44.28 32.29 12.95
C ASN A 182 -43.77 31.33 14.00
N LYS A 183 -43.38 30.13 13.52
CA LYS A 183 -42.90 29.03 14.36
C LYS A 183 -41.75 28.30 13.68
N ILE A 184 -40.76 27.91 14.45
CA ILE A 184 -39.66 27.02 14.03
C ILE A 184 -39.75 25.77 14.92
N CYS A 185 -39.87 24.62 14.27
CA CYS A 185 -39.99 23.34 14.93
C CYS A 185 -38.78 22.46 14.58
N PHE A 186 -37.92 22.23 15.56
CA PHE A 186 -36.85 21.21 15.42
C PHE A 186 -37.43 19.84 15.59
N VAL A 187 -36.91 18.87 14.79
CA VAL A 187 -37.35 17.48 14.79
C VAL A 187 -36.18 16.61 15.27
N ASN A 188 -36.39 15.92 16.40
CA ASN A 188 -35.39 15.03 17.04
C ASN A 188 -34.03 15.68 17.29
N LYS A 189 -34.02 16.94 17.68
CA LYS A 189 -32.78 17.62 18.09
C LYS A 189 -32.43 17.22 19.55
N VAL A 190 -31.70 16.11 19.66
CA VAL A 190 -31.38 15.47 20.97
C VAL A 190 -30.22 16.12 21.72
N LYS A 191 -29.53 17.06 21.08
CA LYS A 191 -28.45 17.83 21.68
C LYS A 191 -28.51 19.26 21.18
N ILE A 192 -28.41 20.22 22.12
CA ILE A 192 -28.39 21.64 21.80
C ILE A 192 -27.19 22.27 22.48
N THR A 193 -26.33 22.88 21.68
CA THR A 193 -25.10 23.50 22.17
C THR A 193 -25.38 24.84 22.88
N PRO A 194 -24.43 25.37 23.67
CA PRO A 194 -24.58 26.69 24.28
C PRO A 194 -24.79 27.80 23.26
N PHE A 195 -24.14 27.74 22.10
CA PHE A 195 -24.35 28.72 21.04
C PHE A 195 -25.74 28.57 20.38
N GLU A 196 -26.20 27.36 20.11
CA GLU A 196 -27.55 27.12 19.59
C GLU A 196 -28.64 27.59 20.59
N LYS A 197 -28.41 27.43 21.90
CA LYS A 197 -29.28 27.99 22.94
C LYS A 197 -29.38 29.51 22.85
N GLU A 198 -28.29 30.18 22.52
CA GLU A 198 -28.34 31.64 22.31
C GLU A 198 -29.07 32.02 21.03
N ILE A 199 -28.84 31.29 19.92
CA ILE A 199 -29.58 31.47 18.66
C ILE A 199 -31.10 31.32 18.94
N ILE A 200 -31.51 30.26 19.61
CA ILE A 200 -32.92 30.01 19.95
C ILE A 200 -33.49 31.16 20.73
N LYS A 201 -32.80 31.66 21.76
CA LYS A 201 -33.23 32.83 22.53
C LYS A 201 -33.36 34.08 21.67
N ASN A 202 -32.42 34.26 20.72
CA ASN A 202 -32.45 35.39 19.79
C ASN A 202 -33.66 35.30 18.82
N ILE A 203 -34.00 34.09 18.36
CA ILE A 203 -35.20 33.84 17.53
C ILE A 203 -36.47 34.13 18.32
N GLU A 204 -36.57 33.64 19.56
CA GLU A 204 -37.72 33.85 20.46
C GLU A 204 -37.90 35.35 20.79
N SER A 205 -36.80 36.11 20.95
CA SER A 205 -36.86 37.55 21.18
C SER A 205 -37.48 38.35 20.02
N ARG A 206 -37.51 37.77 18.81
CA ARG A 206 -38.18 38.30 17.63
C ARG A 206 -39.66 37.92 17.52
N GLY A 207 -40.19 37.23 18.54
CA GLY A 207 -41.60 36.84 18.62
C GLY A 207 -41.91 35.53 17.86
N ILE A 208 -40.92 34.78 17.46
CA ILE A 208 -41.06 33.47 16.77
C ILE A 208 -41.09 32.36 17.81
N ILE A 209 -42.09 31.50 17.74
CA ILE A 209 -42.20 30.36 18.66
C ILE A 209 -41.17 29.28 18.25
N VAL A 210 -40.36 28.82 19.21
CA VAL A 210 -39.44 27.72 19.00
C VAL A 210 -39.86 26.47 19.76
N GLU A 211 -40.06 25.38 19.04
CA GLU A 211 -40.45 24.07 19.60
C GLU A 211 -39.45 23.00 19.16
N ASN A 212 -39.26 22.00 19.99
CA ASN A 212 -38.50 20.78 19.63
C ASN A 212 -39.39 19.56 19.89
N ILE A 213 -39.66 18.81 18.82
CA ILE A 213 -40.38 17.52 18.91
C ILE A 213 -39.33 16.43 19.09
N LEU A 214 -39.34 15.77 20.24
CA LEU A 214 -38.42 14.70 20.59
C LEU A 214 -39.15 13.37 20.72
N GLN A 215 -38.77 12.38 19.92
CA GLN A 215 -39.19 10.98 20.10
C GLN A 215 -38.36 10.33 21.22
N LEU A 216 -38.44 10.87 22.43
CA LEU A 216 -37.68 10.46 23.58
C LEU A 216 -38.51 10.73 24.85
N SER A 217 -38.42 9.90 25.88
CA SER A 217 -39.11 10.16 27.10
C SER A 217 -38.52 11.37 27.85
N LYS A 218 -39.36 12.05 28.63
CA LYS A 218 -38.90 13.19 29.43
C LYS A 218 -37.80 12.78 30.41
N ASN A 219 -37.85 11.57 30.96
CA ASN A 219 -36.87 11.06 31.90
C ASN A 219 -35.51 10.77 31.27
N ASP A 220 -35.49 10.56 29.96
CA ASP A 220 -34.27 10.24 29.21
C ASP A 220 -33.57 11.48 28.63
N PHE A 221 -34.17 12.66 28.81
CA PHE A 221 -33.60 13.92 28.37
C PHE A 221 -33.29 14.86 29.52
N ASN A 222 -32.10 15.39 29.57
CA ASN A 222 -31.67 16.36 30.55
C ASN A 222 -32.00 17.79 30.08
N GLU A 223 -33.08 18.40 30.58
CA GLU A 223 -33.50 19.73 30.16
C GLU A 223 -32.55 20.85 30.57
N GLU A 224 -31.71 20.67 31.59
CA GLU A 224 -30.72 21.67 32.01
C GLU A 224 -29.52 21.67 31.05
N LYS A 225 -29.00 20.47 30.75
CA LYS A 225 -27.85 20.29 29.84
C LYS A 225 -28.25 20.21 28.36
N LEU A 226 -29.55 20.12 28.08
CA LEU A 226 -30.13 19.99 26.73
C LEU A 226 -29.49 18.84 25.93
N LYS A 227 -29.35 17.65 26.55
CA LYS A 227 -28.81 16.44 25.95
C LYS A 227 -29.44 15.17 26.51
N ILE A 228 -29.24 14.05 25.87
CA ILE A 228 -29.66 12.73 26.37
C ILE A 228 -28.99 12.45 27.71
N ASN A 229 -29.74 11.87 28.66
CA ASN A 229 -29.26 11.50 29.99
C ASN A 229 -28.14 10.44 29.90
N ASP A 230 -27.22 10.53 30.87
CA ASP A 230 -26.10 9.58 30.96
C ASP A 230 -26.58 8.14 31.27
N SER A 231 -27.78 7.99 31.84
CA SER A 231 -28.44 6.71 32.17
C SER A 231 -29.35 6.17 31.06
N PHE A 232 -29.35 6.77 29.89
CA PHE A 232 -30.20 6.34 28.77
C PHE A 232 -29.89 4.87 28.38
N SER A 233 -30.93 4.08 28.30
CA SER A 233 -30.89 2.67 27.90
C SER A 233 -32.11 2.33 27.06
N ILE A 234 -32.12 1.16 26.43
CA ILE A 234 -33.27 0.75 25.62
C ILE A 234 -34.55 0.76 26.48
N PRO A 235 -35.61 1.45 26.05
CA PRO A 235 -36.88 1.51 26.83
C PRO A 235 -37.61 0.15 26.84
N ASN A 236 -38.50 -0.05 27.79
CA ASN A 236 -39.40 -1.20 27.76
C ASN A 236 -40.33 -1.12 26.56
N LYS A 237 -40.80 -2.29 26.06
CA LYS A 237 -41.87 -2.33 25.08
C LYS A 237 -43.09 -1.60 25.62
N SER A 238 -43.65 -0.69 24.85
CA SER A 238 -44.90 0.00 25.22
C SER A 238 -46.02 -0.39 24.26
N GLU A 239 -47.26 -0.41 24.75
CA GLU A 239 -48.46 -0.75 23.98
C GLU A 239 -49.06 0.48 23.26
N SER A 240 -48.29 1.45 22.85
CA SER A 240 -48.80 2.66 22.18
C SER A 240 -49.48 2.35 20.85
N LEU A 241 -50.62 2.91 20.59
CA LEU A 241 -51.36 2.78 19.32
C LEU A 241 -50.63 3.45 18.13
N GLU A 242 -49.67 4.34 18.40
CA GLU A 242 -48.88 5.04 17.39
C GLU A 242 -47.59 4.31 17.03
N LYS A 243 -47.39 3.11 17.56
CA LYS A 243 -46.15 2.32 17.46
C LYS A 243 -46.48 0.90 17.03
N PHE A 244 -45.59 0.32 16.21
CA PHE A 244 -45.69 -1.11 15.87
C PHE A 244 -45.41 -2.00 17.09
N GLU A 245 -46.11 -3.13 17.19
CA GLU A 245 -45.65 -4.24 18.01
C GLU A 245 -44.40 -4.85 17.35
N THR A 246 -43.22 -4.52 17.91
CA THR A 246 -41.95 -4.86 17.33
C THR A 246 -41.58 -6.33 17.59
N ASN A 247 -41.35 -7.09 16.54
CA ASN A 247 -40.78 -8.43 16.60
C ASN A 247 -39.29 -8.34 16.30
N ILE A 248 -38.41 -8.85 17.18
CA ILE A 248 -36.94 -8.75 17.04
C ILE A 248 -36.36 -10.16 16.95
N GLU A 249 -35.65 -10.43 15.90
CA GLU A 249 -34.83 -11.63 15.70
C GLU A 249 -33.32 -11.23 15.66
N ILE A 250 -32.48 -12.04 16.33
CA ILE A 250 -31.04 -11.80 16.40
C ILE A 250 -30.31 -13.02 15.84
N PHE A 251 -29.39 -12.78 14.91
CA PHE A 251 -28.61 -13.80 14.21
C PHE A 251 -27.10 -13.61 14.45
N GLU A 252 -26.43 -14.72 14.81
CA GLU A 252 -24.98 -14.81 14.98
C GLU A 252 -24.38 -15.59 13.81
N TYR A 253 -23.38 -15.02 13.15
CA TYR A 253 -22.65 -15.62 12.02
C TYR A 253 -21.17 -15.74 12.32
N GLU A 254 -20.49 -16.70 11.70
CA GLU A 254 -19.05 -16.93 11.87
C GLU A 254 -18.20 -15.93 11.06
N ASN A 255 -18.70 -15.47 9.93
CA ASN A 255 -18.02 -14.52 9.05
C ASN A 255 -19.01 -13.63 8.28
N LYS A 256 -18.50 -12.59 7.68
CA LYS A 256 -19.28 -11.58 6.95
C LYS A 256 -19.97 -12.16 5.70
N PHE A 257 -19.32 -13.07 5.00
CA PHE A 257 -19.90 -13.72 3.83
C PHE A 257 -21.13 -14.55 4.20
N SER A 258 -21.05 -15.37 5.25
CA SER A 258 -22.18 -16.13 5.80
C SER A 258 -23.33 -15.23 6.27
N GLN A 259 -22.99 -14.03 6.80
CA GLN A 259 -23.99 -13.03 7.17
C GLN A 259 -24.75 -12.51 5.95
N LEU A 260 -24.06 -12.20 4.86
CA LEU A 260 -24.69 -11.76 3.62
C LEU A 260 -25.56 -12.84 2.99
N LEU A 261 -25.09 -14.09 2.95
CA LEU A 261 -25.88 -15.23 2.48
C LEU A 261 -27.12 -15.44 3.32
N GLY A 262 -27.02 -15.32 4.65
CA GLY A 262 -28.15 -15.41 5.56
C GLY A 262 -29.20 -14.32 5.31
N MET A 263 -28.75 -13.10 5.03
CA MET A 263 -29.63 -12.00 4.62
C MET A 263 -30.33 -12.31 3.29
N ILE A 264 -29.60 -12.75 2.28
CA ILE A 264 -30.17 -13.11 0.97
C ILE A 264 -31.21 -14.22 1.11
N LYS A 265 -30.90 -15.27 1.89
CA LYS A 265 -31.84 -16.34 2.18
C LYS A 265 -33.12 -15.81 2.84
N LYS A 266 -33.01 -14.91 3.82
CA LYS A 266 -34.16 -14.31 4.48
C LYS A 266 -35.03 -13.49 3.50
N LEU A 267 -34.41 -12.75 2.59
CA LEU A 267 -35.15 -12.01 1.56
C LEU A 267 -35.90 -12.97 0.61
N ASN A 268 -35.25 -14.04 0.17
CA ASN A 268 -35.82 -15.03 -0.75
C ASN A 268 -36.95 -15.86 -0.10
N ASP A 269 -36.80 -16.26 1.18
CA ASP A 269 -37.83 -16.98 1.95
C ASP A 269 -39.10 -16.12 2.10
N SER A 270 -38.96 -14.84 2.36
CA SER A 270 -40.06 -13.89 2.49
C SER A 270 -40.84 -13.69 1.15
N GLU A 271 -40.12 -13.77 0.03
CA GLU A 271 -40.76 -13.70 -1.32
C GLU A 271 -41.55 -14.95 -1.64
N ASN A 272 -41.15 -16.14 -1.19
CA ASN A 272 -41.83 -17.39 -1.42
C ASN A 272 -43.10 -17.57 -0.55
N GLU A 273 -43.15 -16.95 0.61
CA GLU A 273 -44.29 -17.02 1.55
C GLU A 273 -45.41 -16.06 1.17
N GLU A 274 -45.09 -14.90 0.60
CA GLU A 274 -46.08 -13.91 0.16
C GLU A 274 -46.43 -14.16 -1.33
N LYS A 275 -47.46 -14.97 -1.57
CA LYS A 275 -48.07 -15.08 -2.89
C LYS A 275 -48.66 -13.71 -3.26
N ILE A 276 -48.05 -13.05 -4.24
CA ILE A 276 -48.65 -12.03 -5.14
C ILE A 276 -48.80 -10.60 -4.56
N GLU A 277 -48.18 -9.63 -5.24
CA GLU A 277 -48.44 -8.20 -5.34
C GLU A 277 -47.76 -7.22 -4.35
N ASN A 278 -47.32 -7.59 -3.17
CA ASN A 278 -46.56 -6.68 -2.33
C ASN A 278 -45.17 -7.27 -2.05
N ILE A 279 -44.16 -6.84 -2.79
CA ILE A 279 -42.75 -7.07 -2.46
C ILE A 279 -42.53 -6.55 -1.05
N ALA A 280 -42.18 -7.45 -0.11
CA ALA A 280 -41.93 -7.08 1.27
C ALA A 280 -40.94 -5.91 1.34
N ASN A 281 -41.37 -4.78 1.92
CA ASN A 281 -40.59 -3.52 1.92
C ASN A 281 -39.46 -3.59 2.95
N PHE A 282 -38.36 -4.31 2.60
CA PHE A 282 -37.18 -4.40 3.46
C PHE A 282 -36.32 -3.15 3.33
N LYS A 283 -35.97 -2.59 4.46
CA LYS A 283 -34.95 -1.54 4.60
C LYS A 283 -33.69 -2.15 5.22
N ILE A 284 -32.60 -2.15 4.49
CA ILE A 284 -31.36 -2.84 4.87
C ILE A 284 -30.26 -1.82 5.10
N TYR A 285 -29.61 -1.89 6.26
CA TYR A 285 -28.53 -1.01 6.63
C TYR A 285 -27.33 -1.77 7.19
N ASP A 286 -26.13 -1.29 6.86
CA ASP A 286 -24.86 -1.78 7.40
C ASP A 286 -24.29 -0.77 8.40
N LEU A 287 -23.92 -1.25 9.61
CA LEU A 287 -23.42 -0.40 10.69
C LEU A 287 -21.92 -0.11 10.60
N GLN A 288 -21.17 -0.91 9.87
CA GLN A 288 -19.71 -0.75 9.82
C GLN A 288 -19.19 0.16 8.73
N ASN A 289 -19.93 0.34 7.64
CA ASN A 289 -19.49 1.14 6.48
C ASN A 289 -18.07 0.79 5.94
N ASN A 290 -17.53 -0.36 6.31
CA ASN A 290 -16.18 -0.73 5.93
C ASN A 290 -16.19 -1.37 4.55
N GLY A 291 -15.99 -0.57 3.51
CA GLY A 291 -15.73 -1.06 2.15
C GLY A 291 -14.42 -1.87 2.00
N GLU A 292 -13.84 -2.46 3.07
CA GLU A 292 -12.56 -3.20 2.95
C GLU A 292 -12.67 -4.50 2.17
N ASP A 293 -13.78 -5.22 2.28
CA ASP A 293 -14.04 -6.46 1.52
C ASP A 293 -14.98 -6.27 0.31
N GLY A 294 -15.37 -5.04 0.05
CA GLY A 294 -16.49 -4.66 -0.81
C GLY A 294 -16.49 -5.21 -2.24
N LYS A 295 -15.36 -5.67 -2.80
CA LYS A 295 -15.37 -6.20 -4.18
C LYS A 295 -15.97 -7.61 -4.29
N LYS A 296 -15.68 -8.48 -3.32
CA LYS A 296 -16.23 -9.85 -3.31
C LYS A 296 -17.72 -9.83 -2.99
N ASP A 297 -18.06 -9.05 -1.96
CA ASP A 297 -19.43 -8.87 -1.51
C ASP A 297 -20.28 -8.19 -2.59
N TYR A 298 -19.70 -7.22 -3.32
CA TYR A 298 -20.38 -6.52 -4.42
C TYR A 298 -20.78 -7.43 -5.57
N GLN A 299 -19.93 -8.39 -5.95
CA GLN A 299 -20.29 -9.34 -7.02
C GLN A 299 -21.45 -10.24 -6.63
N LEU A 300 -21.46 -10.70 -5.37
CA LEU A 300 -22.55 -11.47 -4.80
C LEU A 300 -23.87 -10.68 -4.82
N LEU A 301 -23.84 -9.46 -4.32
CA LEU A 301 -25.01 -8.59 -4.26
C LEU A 301 -25.55 -8.24 -5.66
N LYS A 302 -24.66 -8.03 -6.63
CA LYS A 302 -25.03 -7.75 -8.01
C LYS A 302 -25.81 -8.91 -8.65
N GLN A 303 -25.38 -10.14 -8.40
CA GLN A 303 -26.08 -11.35 -8.90
C GLN A 303 -27.49 -11.46 -8.34
N GLU A 304 -27.70 -11.15 -7.08
CA GLU A 304 -29.00 -11.19 -6.40
C GLU A 304 -29.82 -9.91 -6.60
N LYS A 305 -29.44 -9.04 -7.54
CA LYS A 305 -30.11 -7.75 -7.83
C LYS A 305 -30.26 -6.86 -6.60
N ILE A 306 -29.26 -6.91 -5.69
CA ILE A 306 -29.19 -6.05 -4.51
C ILE A 306 -28.18 -4.95 -4.80
N SER A 307 -28.60 -3.69 -4.77
CA SER A 307 -27.68 -2.56 -4.86
C SER A 307 -27.01 -2.29 -3.53
N SER A 308 -25.81 -1.77 -3.57
CA SER A 308 -25.10 -1.31 -2.37
C SER A 308 -24.84 0.18 -2.54
N ASN A 309 -25.48 1.00 -1.69
CA ASN A 309 -25.20 2.43 -1.59
C ASN A 309 -24.08 2.71 -0.58
N LEU A 310 -23.26 1.68 -0.29
CA LEU A 310 -22.07 1.85 0.56
C LEU A 310 -21.03 2.66 -0.21
N GLU A 311 -20.47 3.62 0.48
CA GLU A 311 -19.41 4.45 -0.08
C GLU A 311 -18.09 3.70 -0.09
N ILE A 312 -17.42 3.67 -1.24
CA ILE A 312 -16.04 3.21 -1.36
C ILE A 312 -15.14 4.44 -1.40
N THR A 313 -14.12 4.45 -0.58
CA THR A 313 -13.10 5.50 -0.64
C THR A 313 -12.36 5.45 -1.97
N MET A 314 -12.00 6.61 -2.51
CA MET A 314 -11.26 6.73 -3.77
C MET A 314 -9.94 5.94 -3.76
N GLN A 315 -9.30 5.78 -2.59
CA GLN A 315 -8.09 4.98 -2.38
C GLN A 315 -8.19 3.52 -2.87
N LYS A 316 -9.40 2.96 -2.95
CA LYS A 316 -9.62 1.57 -3.37
C LYS A 316 -9.78 1.42 -4.87
N THR A 317 -9.90 2.50 -5.61
CA THR A 317 -10.00 2.47 -7.06
C THR A 317 -8.65 2.09 -7.69
N LYS A 318 -8.71 1.47 -8.88
CA LYS A 318 -7.50 1.11 -9.63
C LYS A 318 -6.67 2.35 -9.99
N ILE A 319 -7.34 3.40 -10.41
CA ILE A 319 -6.70 4.65 -10.85
C ILE A 319 -5.94 5.29 -9.69
N TYR A 320 -6.50 5.33 -8.49
CA TYR A 320 -5.81 5.83 -7.31
C TYR A 320 -4.49 5.09 -7.07
N LYS A 321 -4.51 3.75 -7.06
CA LYS A 321 -3.32 2.93 -6.85
C LYS A 321 -2.24 3.16 -7.92
N ILE A 322 -2.65 3.40 -9.16
CA ILE A 322 -1.72 3.72 -10.25
C ILE A 322 -1.08 5.08 -10.04
N LEU A 323 -1.89 6.10 -9.73
CA LEU A 323 -1.39 7.44 -9.44
C LEU A 323 -0.48 7.46 -8.20
N GLU A 324 -0.79 6.67 -7.19
CA GLU A 324 0.05 6.48 -5.99
C GLU A 324 1.42 5.89 -6.35
N LEU A 325 1.46 4.86 -7.21
CA LEU A 325 2.72 4.28 -7.69
C LEU A 325 3.54 5.29 -8.49
N ILE A 326 2.89 6.08 -9.35
CA ILE A 326 3.56 7.14 -10.11
C ILE A 326 4.09 8.23 -9.16
N CYS A 327 3.30 8.62 -8.18
CA CYS A 327 3.71 9.60 -7.16
C CYS A 327 4.95 9.12 -6.41
N ASN A 328 4.98 7.85 -5.98
CA ASN A 328 6.13 7.26 -5.30
C ASN A 328 7.39 7.25 -6.19
N ILE A 329 7.24 6.96 -7.48
CA ILE A 329 8.34 7.04 -8.45
C ILE A 329 8.85 8.49 -8.52
N LEU A 330 7.96 9.46 -8.72
CA LEU A 330 8.33 10.88 -8.87
C LEU A 330 8.99 11.46 -7.61
N GLU A 331 8.53 11.09 -6.41
CA GLU A 331 9.12 11.57 -5.15
C GLU A 331 10.59 11.16 -4.97
N ASN A 332 10.99 10.04 -5.56
CA ASN A 332 12.32 9.45 -5.37
C ASN A 332 13.23 9.57 -6.60
N VAL A 333 12.80 10.31 -7.61
CA VAL A 333 13.62 10.60 -8.81
C VAL A 333 14.82 11.45 -8.42
N LYS A 334 15.98 11.11 -8.93
CA LYS A 334 17.20 11.93 -8.83
C LYS A 334 17.49 12.64 -10.15
N VAL A 335 17.76 13.92 -10.07
CA VAL A 335 18.16 14.75 -11.22
C VAL A 335 19.68 14.81 -11.30
N ILE A 336 20.25 14.47 -12.45
CA ILE A 336 21.67 14.61 -12.69
C ILE A 336 21.90 16.00 -13.31
N GLY A 337 22.47 16.92 -12.50
CA GLY A 337 22.85 18.25 -12.99
C GLY A 337 24.10 18.20 -13.87
N LYS A 338 24.18 19.03 -14.90
CA LYS A 338 25.34 19.20 -15.78
C LYS A 338 26.63 19.72 -15.10
N ASN A 339 26.63 19.95 -13.79
CA ASN A 339 27.75 20.59 -13.06
C ASN A 339 28.61 19.67 -12.20
N SER A 340 28.62 18.39 -12.48
CA SER A 340 29.66 17.50 -11.92
C SER A 340 30.71 17.23 -13.01
N GLU A 341 31.59 18.21 -13.24
CA GLU A 341 32.80 18.05 -14.07
C GLU A 341 33.71 16.88 -13.66
N SER A 342 33.40 16.21 -12.54
CA SER A 342 34.07 15.00 -12.11
C SER A 342 33.61 13.71 -12.83
N ASP A 343 32.42 13.71 -13.44
CA ASP A 343 31.88 12.51 -14.11
C ASP A 343 32.27 12.47 -15.62
N GLU A 344 32.63 13.59 -16.23
CA GLU A 344 33.07 13.63 -17.64
C GLU A 344 34.54 13.19 -17.83
N VAL A 345 35.39 13.44 -16.83
CA VAL A 345 36.82 13.04 -16.88
C VAL A 345 37.00 11.51 -16.76
N GLU A 346 36.10 10.82 -16.08
CA GLU A 346 36.14 9.34 -15.96
C GLU A 346 35.60 8.62 -17.21
N ASN A 347 34.80 9.30 -18.05
CA ASN A 347 34.32 8.70 -19.31
C ASN A 347 35.35 8.73 -20.41
N GLU A 348 36.23 9.71 -20.50
CA GLU A 348 37.31 9.78 -21.49
C GLU A 348 38.40 8.74 -21.21
N ASP A 349 38.73 8.47 -19.94
CA ASP A 349 39.70 7.44 -19.56
C ASP A 349 39.19 6.00 -19.77
N PHE A 350 37.90 5.80 -19.74
CA PHE A 350 37.30 4.48 -20.00
C PHE A 350 37.12 4.21 -21.49
N GLU A 351 36.81 5.22 -22.30
CA GLU A 351 36.73 5.11 -23.77
C GLU A 351 38.13 4.91 -24.39
N SER A 352 39.16 5.55 -23.86
CA SER A 352 40.53 5.32 -24.30
C SER A 352 41.09 3.92 -24.01
N ARG A 353 40.60 3.25 -22.95
CA ARG A 353 40.94 1.85 -22.63
C ARG A 353 40.21 0.85 -23.53
N ILE A 354 39.01 1.17 -23.98
CA ILE A 354 38.24 0.34 -24.91
C ILE A 354 38.84 0.43 -26.33
N GLU A 355 39.40 1.54 -26.72
CA GLU A 355 40.07 1.68 -28.02
C GLU A 355 41.40 0.91 -28.11
N THR A 356 42.13 0.74 -27.00
CA THR A 356 43.35 -0.05 -26.98
C THR A 356 43.10 -1.56 -27.01
N GLU A 357 41.94 -2.05 -26.55
CA GLU A 357 41.55 -3.47 -26.67
C GLU A 357 40.88 -3.81 -28.02
N LYS A 358 40.35 -2.82 -28.78
CA LYS A 358 39.77 -3.01 -30.11
C LYS A 358 40.76 -3.34 -31.21
N ASN A 359 42.03 -3.10 -31.02
CA ASN A 359 43.05 -3.37 -32.02
C ASN A 359 43.47 -4.84 -32.11
N TYR A 360 42.83 -5.77 -31.39
CA TYR A 360 43.20 -7.21 -31.45
C TYR A 360 42.13 -8.17 -31.97
N LYS A 361 40.96 -7.67 -32.49
CA LYS A 361 40.02 -8.56 -33.19
C LYS A 361 39.19 -7.78 -34.21
N ILE A 362 39.69 -7.65 -35.43
CA ILE A 362 38.85 -7.49 -36.62
C ILE A 362 39.16 -8.66 -37.53
N GLU A 363 38.18 -9.53 -37.62
CA GLU A 363 37.77 -10.22 -38.85
C GLU A 363 36.54 -11.07 -38.53
N ASN A 364 35.48 -10.70 -39.23
CA ASN A 364 34.30 -11.42 -39.67
C ASN A 364 32.94 -11.01 -39.17
N GLU A 365 32.30 -10.25 -40.02
CA GLU A 365 30.99 -10.40 -40.67
C GLU A 365 29.72 -10.09 -39.87
N LYS A 366 29.06 -9.05 -40.40
CA LYS A 366 27.62 -8.79 -40.36
C LYS A 366 27.05 -8.10 -39.12
N THR A 367 27.25 -6.80 -39.06
CA THR A 367 26.37 -5.84 -38.39
C THR A 367 25.89 -4.78 -39.39
N GLU A 368 25.05 -5.17 -40.32
CA GLU A 368 24.20 -4.26 -41.08
C GLU A 368 22.82 -4.34 -40.44
N ASN A 369 22.50 -3.44 -39.51
CA ASN A 369 21.12 -3.01 -39.14
C ASN A 369 21.06 -2.12 -37.88
N LEU A 370 22.18 -1.56 -37.40
CA LEU A 370 22.16 -0.69 -36.22
C LEU A 370 22.31 0.81 -36.55
N GLU A 371 22.40 1.20 -37.86
CA GLU A 371 22.61 2.60 -38.25
C GLU A 371 21.33 3.38 -38.62
N ASN A 372 20.14 2.81 -38.55
CA ASN A 372 18.90 3.47 -38.99
C ASN A 372 17.96 3.93 -37.86
N TYR A 373 18.45 4.15 -36.63
CA TYR A 373 17.70 4.94 -35.64
C TYR A 373 18.23 6.38 -35.58
N GLU A 374 18.27 7.08 -36.72
CA GLU A 374 18.10 8.52 -36.74
C GLU A 374 16.61 8.81 -36.53
N PHE A 375 16.23 9.01 -35.29
CA PHE A 375 14.92 9.59 -34.96
C PHE A 375 14.79 10.95 -35.64
N GLU A 376 13.78 11.10 -36.47
CA GLU A 376 13.34 12.37 -37.02
C GLU A 376 13.31 13.43 -35.91
N LYS A 377 14.19 14.41 -36.03
CA LYS A 377 14.20 15.63 -35.23
C LYS A 377 13.02 16.49 -35.64
N GLU A 378 11.82 16.24 -35.10
CA GLU A 378 10.80 17.27 -35.01
C GLU A 378 10.78 17.85 -33.59
N ASN A 379 11.25 19.11 -33.56
CA ASN A 379 10.99 20.14 -32.53
C ASN A 379 10.43 19.68 -31.17
N LYS A 380 11.22 19.00 -30.37
CA LYS A 380 11.01 18.92 -28.92
C LYS A 380 12.17 19.67 -28.27
N LYS A 381 11.86 20.64 -27.38
CA LYS A 381 12.81 21.24 -26.46
C LYS A 381 13.59 20.10 -25.81
N GLU A 382 14.88 20.03 -26.04
CA GLU A 382 15.77 19.07 -25.41
C GLU A 382 15.68 19.27 -23.90
N CYS A 383 15.10 18.29 -23.21
CA CYS A 383 15.18 18.21 -21.76
C CYS A 383 16.65 17.95 -21.41
N ASN A 384 17.31 18.96 -20.89
CA ASN A 384 18.75 18.95 -20.61
C ASN A 384 19.14 18.20 -19.31
N GLN A 385 18.19 17.45 -18.70
CA GLN A 385 18.39 16.75 -17.42
C GLN A 385 18.03 15.28 -17.58
N SER A 386 18.94 14.37 -17.30
CA SER A 386 18.62 12.95 -17.26
C SER A 386 18.13 12.56 -15.88
N LEU A 387 17.00 11.87 -15.82
CA LEU A 387 16.41 11.39 -14.57
C LEU A 387 16.93 9.99 -14.22
N LYS A 388 17.14 9.75 -12.92
CA LYS A 388 17.40 8.42 -12.36
C LYS A 388 16.22 7.99 -11.51
N ILE A 389 15.58 6.89 -11.88
CA ILE A 389 14.42 6.31 -11.19
C ILE A 389 14.90 5.26 -10.20
N ARG A 390 14.34 5.26 -9.00
CA ARG A 390 14.68 4.28 -7.97
C ARG A 390 14.08 2.91 -8.31
N MET A 391 14.91 1.87 -8.35
CA MET A 391 14.50 0.51 -8.72
C MET A 391 13.46 -0.08 -7.80
N LYS A 392 13.46 0.28 -6.50
CA LYS A 392 12.46 -0.17 -5.53
C LYS A 392 11.04 0.27 -5.94
N ASP A 393 10.89 1.52 -6.37
CA ASP A 393 9.58 2.06 -6.76
C ASP A 393 9.08 1.41 -8.05
N LEU A 394 9.99 1.17 -9.01
CA LEU A 394 9.67 0.38 -10.20
C LEU A 394 9.29 -1.05 -9.84
N TYR A 395 9.98 -1.68 -8.89
CA TYR A 395 9.65 -3.03 -8.43
C TYR A 395 8.25 -3.10 -7.84
N ASP A 396 7.87 -2.13 -7.00
CA ASP A 396 6.53 -2.06 -6.43
C ASP A 396 5.47 -1.80 -7.51
N ALA A 397 5.79 -1.00 -8.53
CA ALA A 397 4.93 -0.77 -9.68
C ALA A 397 4.78 -2.05 -10.55
N PHE A 398 5.85 -2.80 -10.78
CA PHE A 398 5.83 -4.04 -11.56
C PHE A 398 5.08 -5.19 -10.88
N LYS A 399 4.82 -5.13 -9.56
CA LYS A 399 3.93 -6.08 -8.86
C LYS A 399 2.46 -5.87 -9.20
N SER A 400 2.07 -4.69 -9.65
CA SER A 400 0.69 -4.37 -9.98
C SER A 400 0.33 -4.82 -11.39
N ASN A 401 -0.55 -5.81 -11.52
CA ASN A 401 -1.04 -6.24 -12.82
C ASN A 401 -1.75 -5.14 -13.61
N ASP A 402 -2.44 -4.23 -12.92
CA ASP A 402 -3.12 -3.11 -13.56
C ASP A 402 -2.11 -2.10 -14.10
N PHE A 403 -1.03 -1.83 -13.36
CA PHE A 403 0.08 -1.00 -13.83
C PHE A 403 0.76 -1.61 -15.05
N LEU A 404 1.08 -2.92 -15.01
CA LEU A 404 1.67 -3.63 -16.16
C LEU A 404 0.80 -3.59 -17.41
N LYS A 405 -0.52 -3.60 -17.26
CA LYS A 405 -1.46 -3.51 -18.38
C LYS A 405 -1.51 -2.11 -18.98
N ILE A 406 -1.67 -1.08 -18.14
CA ILE A 406 -1.84 0.32 -18.55
C ILE A 406 -0.57 0.85 -19.24
N PHE A 407 0.60 0.51 -18.71
CA PHE A 407 1.88 0.91 -19.28
C PHE A 407 2.45 -0.10 -20.28
N LYS A 408 1.70 -1.16 -20.64
CA LYS A 408 2.11 -2.21 -21.61
C LYS A 408 3.42 -2.91 -21.27
N LEU A 409 3.72 -3.07 -19.97
CA LEU A 409 5.01 -3.56 -19.46
C LEU A 409 5.14 -5.09 -19.41
N LYS A 410 4.10 -5.86 -19.80
CA LYS A 410 4.15 -7.33 -19.70
C LYS A 410 5.30 -7.97 -20.49
N LYS A 411 5.64 -7.43 -21.67
CA LYS A 411 6.77 -7.93 -22.48
C LYS A 411 8.10 -7.58 -21.85
N SER A 412 8.20 -6.41 -21.22
CA SER A 412 9.41 -5.92 -20.57
C SER A 412 9.66 -6.51 -19.17
N TYR A 413 8.74 -7.32 -18.66
CA TYR A 413 8.82 -7.85 -17.30
C TYR A 413 10.11 -8.66 -17.06
N ASN A 414 10.42 -9.59 -17.96
CA ASN A 414 11.61 -10.44 -17.84
C ASN A 414 12.91 -9.62 -17.91
N PHE A 415 12.94 -8.62 -18.76
CA PHE A 415 14.09 -7.70 -18.85
C PHE A 415 14.26 -6.90 -17.55
N PHE A 416 13.16 -6.39 -17.00
CA PHE A 416 13.16 -5.72 -15.70
C PHE A 416 13.69 -6.63 -14.59
N VAL A 417 13.25 -7.90 -14.56
CA VAL A 417 13.73 -8.91 -13.60
C VAL A 417 15.26 -9.08 -13.68
N GLU A 418 15.82 -9.15 -14.88
CA GLU A 418 17.28 -9.28 -15.06
C GLU A 418 18.03 -8.03 -14.53
N ILE A 419 17.52 -6.82 -14.84
CA ILE A 419 18.13 -5.58 -14.30
C ILE A 419 18.05 -5.54 -12.78
N ALA A 420 16.90 -5.94 -12.21
CA ALA A 420 16.71 -5.98 -10.76
C ALA A 420 17.70 -6.94 -10.08
N ARG A 421 17.97 -8.09 -10.70
CA ARG A 421 18.98 -9.06 -10.23
C ARG A 421 20.40 -8.54 -10.29
N GLU A 422 20.72 -7.67 -11.23
CA GLU A 422 22.02 -7.01 -11.27
C GLU A 422 22.25 -6.06 -10.10
N GLY A 423 21.24 -5.83 -9.26
CA GLY A 423 21.33 -5.05 -8.03
C GLY A 423 21.37 -3.54 -8.23
N TYR A 424 20.93 -3.02 -9.38
CA TYR A 424 20.83 -1.57 -9.61
C TYR A 424 19.86 -0.94 -8.61
N LYS A 425 20.28 0.15 -7.97
CA LYS A 425 19.41 0.91 -7.04
C LYS A 425 18.67 2.05 -7.75
N TYR A 426 19.27 2.57 -8.81
CA TYR A 426 18.70 3.60 -9.68
C TYR A 426 18.96 3.22 -11.12
N ILE A 427 18.04 3.58 -12.01
CA ILE A 427 18.15 3.34 -13.44
C ILE A 427 17.75 4.59 -14.24
N SER A 428 18.44 4.81 -15.36
CA SER A 428 18.11 5.83 -16.35
C SER A 428 18.10 5.20 -17.75
N LYS A 429 17.59 5.93 -18.75
CA LYS A 429 17.65 5.49 -20.15
C LYS A 429 19.06 5.16 -20.60
N ASN A 430 20.03 6.01 -20.24
CA ASN A 430 21.43 5.83 -20.63
C ASN A 430 22.00 4.52 -20.04
N GLU A 431 21.60 4.16 -18.82
CA GLU A 431 22.04 2.89 -18.22
C GLU A 431 21.39 1.69 -18.88
N ILE A 432 20.11 1.77 -19.28
CA ILE A 432 19.45 0.72 -20.06
C ILE A 432 20.18 0.48 -21.38
N PHE A 433 20.47 1.55 -22.14
CA PHE A 433 21.21 1.44 -23.39
C PHE A 433 22.62 0.90 -23.19
N ARG A 434 23.30 1.26 -22.09
CA ARG A 434 24.61 0.71 -21.72
C ARG A 434 24.54 -0.77 -21.41
N ILE A 435 23.52 -1.20 -20.66
CA ILE A 435 23.29 -2.62 -20.36
C ILE A 435 23.10 -3.41 -21.66
N LEU A 436 22.36 -2.86 -22.62
CA LEU A 436 22.13 -3.49 -23.91
C LEU A 436 23.40 -3.60 -24.77
N LYS A 437 24.24 -2.57 -24.77
CA LYS A 437 25.51 -2.59 -25.51
C LYS A 437 26.52 -3.61 -24.97
N ASN A 438 26.47 -3.88 -23.65
CA ASN A 438 27.38 -4.80 -22.97
C ASN A 438 26.93 -6.27 -22.99
N GLN A 439 25.83 -6.61 -23.66
CA GLN A 439 25.28 -7.97 -23.74
C GLN A 439 26.26 -9.01 -24.33
N ASN A 440 27.23 -8.60 -25.11
CA ASN A 440 28.17 -9.52 -25.78
C ASN A 440 29.20 -10.17 -24.83
N GLU A 441 29.29 -9.77 -23.58
CA GLU A 441 30.33 -10.26 -22.65
C GLU A 441 29.86 -11.23 -21.59
N ARG A 442 28.55 -11.38 -21.34
CA ARG A 442 28.01 -12.27 -20.30
C ARG A 442 26.72 -12.94 -20.75
N TYR A 443 26.53 -14.19 -20.50
CA TYR A 443 25.44 -15.18 -20.49
C TYR A 443 23.95 -14.73 -20.67
N TYR A 444 23.63 -13.55 -21.21
CA TYR A 444 22.28 -13.04 -21.32
C TYR A 444 21.60 -13.47 -22.61
N LYS A 445 20.28 -13.72 -22.52
CA LYS A 445 19.39 -13.80 -23.69
C LYS A 445 19.61 -12.56 -24.56
N ASN A 446 19.57 -12.74 -25.86
CA ASN A 446 19.49 -11.61 -26.78
C ASN A 446 18.13 -10.91 -26.56
N TRP A 447 18.14 -9.80 -25.83
CA TRP A 447 16.97 -8.95 -25.65
C TRP A 447 16.67 -8.20 -26.92
N THR A 448 15.38 -8.15 -27.31
CA THR A 448 14.93 -7.40 -28.47
C THR A 448 14.46 -6.00 -28.06
N ASP A 449 14.36 -5.08 -29.02
CA ASP A 449 13.82 -3.74 -28.78
C ASP A 449 12.40 -3.79 -28.17
N ILE A 450 11.62 -4.81 -28.55
CA ILE A 450 10.27 -5.04 -28.02
C ILE A 450 10.29 -5.36 -26.51
N ASP A 451 11.35 -6.02 -26.03
CA ASP A 451 11.46 -6.39 -24.60
C ASP A 451 11.74 -5.17 -23.72
N ILE A 452 12.28 -4.09 -24.27
CA ILE A 452 12.70 -2.90 -23.53
C ILE A 452 11.84 -1.68 -23.79
N GLU A 453 11.13 -1.63 -24.92
CA GLU A 453 10.30 -0.50 -25.32
C GLU A 453 9.35 -0.03 -24.23
N GLY A 454 8.71 -0.96 -23.53
CA GLY A 454 7.80 -0.64 -22.45
C GLY A 454 8.44 0.16 -21.31
N ILE A 455 9.66 -0.23 -20.90
CA ILE A 455 10.37 0.48 -19.81
C ILE A 455 10.83 1.86 -20.27
N ILE A 456 11.32 1.98 -21.50
CA ILE A 456 11.75 3.28 -22.06
C ILE A 456 10.55 4.21 -22.13
N ASN A 457 9.41 3.75 -22.65
CA ASN A 457 8.18 4.54 -22.71
C ASN A 457 7.69 4.98 -21.32
N LEU A 458 7.82 4.10 -20.31
CA LEU A 458 7.51 4.48 -18.93
C LEU A 458 8.44 5.58 -18.41
N ILE A 459 9.75 5.47 -18.69
CA ILE A 459 10.71 6.51 -18.29
C ILE A 459 10.40 7.83 -19.00
N ASP A 460 10.07 7.80 -20.30
CA ASP A 460 9.66 8.98 -21.08
C ASP A 460 8.42 9.65 -20.46
N GLU A 461 7.47 8.85 -20.05
CA GLU A 461 6.26 9.33 -19.41
C GLU A 461 6.53 9.95 -18.03
N ILE A 462 7.39 9.33 -17.22
CA ILE A 462 7.83 9.89 -15.93
C ILE A 462 8.60 11.20 -16.14
N GLU A 463 9.49 11.29 -17.15
CA GLU A 463 10.19 12.53 -17.49
C GLU A 463 9.22 13.63 -17.90
N ARG A 464 8.18 13.32 -18.67
CA ARG A 464 7.11 14.27 -19.04
C ARG A 464 6.37 14.80 -17.83
N ILE A 465 5.93 13.91 -16.92
CA ILE A 465 5.17 14.27 -15.73
C ILE A 465 6.05 15.06 -14.75
N PHE A 466 7.33 14.74 -14.69
CA PHE A 466 8.28 15.45 -13.83
C PHE A 466 8.33 16.96 -14.12
N GLU A 467 8.07 17.37 -15.35
CA GLU A 467 8.07 18.78 -15.77
C GLU A 467 6.79 19.54 -15.39
N TYR A 468 5.73 18.87 -14.93
CA TYR A 468 4.47 19.50 -14.58
C TYR A 468 4.64 20.49 -13.41
N GLN A 469 4.06 21.70 -13.57
CA GLN A 469 4.12 22.78 -12.60
C GLN A 469 2.75 23.14 -12.03
N THR A 470 1.66 22.69 -12.63
CA THR A 470 0.28 23.02 -12.28
C THR A 470 -0.59 21.77 -12.18
N LEU A 471 -1.70 21.87 -11.46
CA LEU A 471 -2.70 20.79 -11.37
C LEU A 471 -3.46 20.61 -12.69
N GLU A 472 -3.62 21.66 -13.48
CA GLU A 472 -4.31 21.58 -14.77
C GLU A 472 -3.56 20.70 -15.77
N GLU A 473 -2.23 20.64 -15.72
CA GLU A 473 -1.44 19.75 -16.58
C GLU A 473 -1.74 18.26 -16.30
N TYR A 474 -2.15 17.92 -15.08
CA TYR A 474 -2.60 16.57 -14.74
C TYR A 474 -3.96 16.19 -15.34
N ARG A 475 -4.76 17.14 -15.83
CA ARG A 475 -6.07 16.85 -16.45
C ARG A 475 -5.92 15.96 -17.68
N SER A 476 -5.09 16.36 -18.62
CA SER A 476 -4.82 15.56 -19.83
C SER A 476 -4.21 14.19 -19.49
N TYR A 477 -3.34 14.17 -18.49
CA TYR A 477 -2.75 12.93 -18.02
C TYR A 477 -3.77 11.96 -17.41
N LEU A 478 -4.71 12.46 -16.61
CA LEU A 478 -5.80 11.65 -16.09
C LEU A 478 -6.68 11.09 -17.21
N GLU A 479 -6.98 11.88 -18.24
CA GLU A 479 -7.71 11.39 -19.41
C GLU A 479 -6.99 10.22 -20.07
N GLU A 480 -5.67 10.36 -20.31
CA GLU A 480 -4.85 9.28 -20.87
C GLU A 480 -4.87 8.00 -20.00
N ILE A 481 -4.76 8.13 -18.68
CA ILE A 481 -4.79 6.99 -17.75
C ILE A 481 -6.17 6.32 -17.74
N PHE A 482 -7.26 7.09 -17.73
CA PHE A 482 -8.61 6.53 -17.80
C PHE A 482 -8.83 5.77 -19.10
N ASP A 483 -8.43 6.33 -20.23
CA ASP A 483 -8.59 5.68 -21.54
C ASP A 483 -7.78 4.38 -21.64
N ARG A 484 -6.56 4.36 -21.10
CA ARG A 484 -5.71 3.14 -21.06
C ARG A 484 -6.21 2.10 -20.06
N SER A 485 -6.86 2.53 -18.99
CA SER A 485 -7.34 1.62 -17.92
C SER A 485 -8.53 0.78 -18.33
N GLY A 486 -9.28 1.26 -19.32
CA GLY A 486 -10.58 0.68 -19.71
C GLY A 486 -11.62 0.80 -18.60
N GLU A 487 -11.48 1.77 -17.69
CA GLU A 487 -12.49 2.02 -16.66
C GLU A 487 -13.74 2.60 -17.29
N LEU A 488 -14.81 1.81 -17.25
CA LEU A 488 -16.09 2.14 -17.88
C LEU A 488 -17.05 2.87 -16.92
N ASP A 489 -16.73 2.89 -15.63
CA ASP A 489 -17.59 3.54 -14.64
C ASP A 489 -17.44 5.07 -14.72
N LYS A 490 -18.46 5.67 -15.34
CA LYS A 490 -18.53 7.12 -15.52
C LYS A 490 -18.50 7.88 -14.18
N ASN A 491 -19.11 7.35 -13.13
CA ASN A 491 -19.14 8.01 -11.82
C ASN A 491 -17.75 8.11 -11.22
N ILE A 492 -16.93 7.06 -11.37
CA ILE A 492 -15.54 7.08 -10.92
C ILE A 492 -14.80 8.18 -11.68
N ARG A 493 -14.89 8.18 -13.00
CA ARG A 493 -14.23 9.18 -13.85
C ARG A 493 -14.66 10.61 -13.48
N ASP A 494 -15.96 10.87 -13.42
CA ASP A 494 -16.50 12.19 -13.12
C ASP A 494 -16.02 12.71 -11.75
N LYS A 495 -15.92 11.84 -10.73
CA LYS A 495 -15.43 12.21 -9.40
C LYS A 495 -13.95 12.59 -9.39
N TYR A 496 -13.09 11.95 -10.19
CA TYR A 496 -11.69 12.37 -10.34
C TYR A 496 -11.59 13.76 -10.96
N PHE A 497 -12.35 14.02 -12.03
CA PHE A 497 -12.32 15.33 -12.71
C PHE A 497 -12.98 16.44 -11.89
N GLU A 498 -14.04 16.11 -11.15
CA GLU A 498 -14.65 17.02 -10.17
C GLU A 498 -13.63 17.40 -9.10
N ALA A 499 -12.98 16.42 -8.48
CA ALA A 499 -11.95 16.65 -7.47
C ALA A 499 -10.77 17.46 -8.02
N LEU A 500 -10.29 17.16 -9.23
CA LEU A 500 -9.23 17.95 -9.86
C LEU A 500 -9.68 19.38 -10.12
N SER A 501 -10.89 19.58 -10.62
CA SER A 501 -11.42 20.93 -10.88
C SER A 501 -11.56 21.76 -9.60
N GLU A 502 -11.99 21.13 -8.51
CA GLU A 502 -12.04 21.77 -7.19
C GLU A 502 -10.64 22.18 -6.72
N MET A 503 -9.62 21.35 -7.00
CA MET A 503 -8.23 21.63 -6.63
C MET A 503 -7.58 22.71 -7.49
N VAL A 504 -7.87 22.77 -8.80
CA VAL A 504 -7.35 23.81 -9.70
C VAL A 504 -7.77 25.21 -9.22
N VAL A 505 -8.97 25.34 -8.66
CA VAL A 505 -9.41 26.61 -8.05
C VAL A 505 -8.49 27.07 -6.90
N LEU A 506 -7.75 26.17 -6.27
CA LEU A 506 -6.78 26.54 -5.23
C LEU A 506 -5.54 27.26 -5.82
N GLU A 507 -5.21 27.01 -7.08
CA GLU A 507 -4.10 27.71 -7.77
C GLU A 507 -4.37 29.20 -7.86
N ASP A 508 -5.62 29.59 -8.19
CA ASP A 508 -6.04 30.99 -8.23
C ASP A 508 -6.16 31.59 -6.82
N PHE A 509 -6.46 30.75 -5.83
CA PHE A 509 -6.60 31.19 -4.44
C PHE A 509 -5.25 31.30 -3.72
N SER A 510 -4.21 30.64 -4.20
CA SER A 510 -2.85 30.82 -3.69
C SER A 510 -2.40 32.24 -4.02
N PHE A 511 -2.15 33.05 -3.00
CA PHE A 511 -1.94 34.50 -3.11
C PHE A 511 -0.77 34.92 -4.00
N ASP A 512 0.14 33.99 -4.30
CA ASP A 512 1.33 34.20 -5.12
C ASP A 512 1.30 33.47 -6.47
N ASN A 513 0.17 32.85 -6.84
CA ASN A 513 -0.07 32.12 -8.09
C ASN A 513 0.93 31.03 -8.46
N LEU A 514 1.80 30.62 -7.55
CA LEU A 514 2.82 29.61 -7.80
C LEU A 514 2.96 28.63 -6.63
N TRP A 515 2.82 27.35 -6.91
CA TRP A 515 3.04 26.28 -5.95
C TRP A 515 4.50 26.21 -5.44
N SER A 516 5.46 26.78 -6.16
CA SER A 516 6.87 26.82 -5.76
C SER A 516 7.11 27.43 -4.37
N GLY A 517 6.24 28.34 -3.93
CA GLY A 517 6.28 28.89 -2.57
C GLY A 517 5.74 27.97 -1.46
N PHE A 518 5.02 26.92 -1.84
CA PHE A 518 4.38 25.97 -0.92
C PHE A 518 5.22 24.72 -0.66
N PHE A 519 6.12 24.39 -1.59
CA PHE A 519 6.95 23.21 -1.53
C PHE A 519 8.42 23.58 -1.51
N SER A 520 9.17 22.98 -0.59
CA SER A 520 10.61 23.28 -0.41
C SER A 520 11.52 22.40 -1.27
N GLU A 521 10.97 21.41 -1.97
CA GLU A 521 11.71 20.40 -2.70
C GLU A 521 11.62 20.60 -4.22
N ASN A 522 12.63 20.06 -4.92
CA ASN A 522 12.84 20.29 -6.34
C ASN A 522 11.81 19.62 -7.27
N VAL A 523 10.88 18.82 -6.73
CA VAL A 523 9.91 18.08 -7.54
C VAL A 523 8.50 18.58 -7.27
N ILE A 524 8.12 19.67 -7.93
CA ILE A 524 6.78 20.26 -7.79
C ILE A 524 5.71 19.28 -8.27
N SER A 525 5.95 18.57 -9.39
CA SER A 525 5.00 17.61 -9.96
C SER A 525 4.62 16.51 -8.96
N ALA A 526 5.60 15.85 -8.31
CA ALA A 526 5.33 14.86 -7.28
C ALA A 526 4.49 15.44 -6.14
N SER A 527 4.81 16.67 -5.73
CA SER A 527 4.11 17.36 -4.66
C SER A 527 2.66 17.68 -5.01
N LEU A 528 2.39 18.08 -6.25
CA LEU A 528 1.04 18.33 -6.74
C LEU A 528 0.22 17.04 -6.83
N LEU A 529 0.81 15.96 -7.35
CA LEU A 529 0.14 14.67 -7.42
C LEU A 529 -0.18 14.13 -6.03
N LYS A 530 0.75 14.24 -5.09
CA LYS A 530 0.53 13.86 -3.69
C LYS A 530 -0.59 14.70 -3.04
N LEU A 531 -0.63 15.98 -3.33
CA LEU A 531 -1.70 16.86 -2.85
C LEU A 531 -3.05 16.41 -3.39
N PHE A 532 -3.12 16.10 -4.69
CA PHE A 532 -4.32 15.58 -5.32
C PHE A 532 -4.77 14.24 -4.71
N LEU A 533 -3.84 13.29 -4.49
CA LEU A 533 -4.13 12.03 -3.82
C LEU A 533 -4.67 12.24 -2.39
N LYS A 534 -4.04 13.11 -1.60
CA LYS A 534 -4.53 13.46 -0.26
C LYS A 534 -5.92 14.09 -0.27
N TYR A 535 -6.26 14.83 -1.31
CA TYR A 535 -7.60 15.36 -1.49
C TYR A 535 -8.61 14.27 -1.82
N LEU A 536 -8.23 13.34 -2.70
CA LEU A 536 -9.03 12.17 -3.05
C LEU A 536 -9.27 11.23 -1.85
N ASP A 537 -8.35 11.16 -0.88
CA ASP A 537 -8.52 10.35 0.34
C ASP A 537 -9.79 10.69 1.13
N LYS A 538 -10.27 11.92 0.99
CA LYS A 538 -11.48 12.41 1.66
C LYS A 538 -12.75 12.22 0.85
N LYS A 539 -12.60 11.82 -0.41
CA LYS A 539 -13.74 11.61 -1.32
C LYS A 539 -14.14 10.13 -1.33
N ALA A 540 -15.43 9.93 -1.46
CA ALA A 540 -16.00 8.59 -1.56
C ALA A 540 -16.93 8.51 -2.77
N ILE A 541 -17.09 7.31 -3.29
CA ILE A 541 -17.98 7.00 -4.39
C ILE A 541 -19.02 6.03 -3.90
N SER A 542 -20.30 6.31 -4.14
CA SER A 542 -21.35 5.32 -3.95
C SER A 542 -21.31 4.33 -5.12
N LEU A 543 -21.23 3.04 -4.80
CA LEU A 543 -21.37 1.96 -5.78
C LEU A 543 -22.85 1.77 -6.13
N ASN A 544 -23.42 2.70 -6.85
CA ASN A 544 -24.75 2.49 -7.39
C ASN A 544 -24.64 1.53 -8.58
N LEU A 545 -25.48 0.49 -8.59
CA LEU A 545 -25.83 -0.21 -9.81
C LEU A 545 -26.62 0.78 -10.66
N GLU A 546 -25.91 1.64 -11.41
CA GLU A 546 -26.61 2.54 -12.30
C GLU A 546 -27.29 1.76 -13.43
N LYS A 547 -28.46 2.24 -13.74
CA LYS A 547 -29.17 1.97 -14.97
C LYS A 547 -28.23 2.23 -16.15
N SER A 548 -27.55 1.19 -16.62
CA SER A 548 -26.94 1.24 -17.94
C SER A 548 -28.11 1.34 -18.91
N ASP A 549 -28.20 2.48 -19.56
CA ASP A 549 -29.05 2.79 -20.72
C ASP A 549 -30.48 2.26 -20.73
N GLU A 550 -31.41 3.14 -21.06
CA GLU A 550 -32.86 3.09 -21.03
C GLU A 550 -33.57 1.88 -21.70
N GLN A 551 -32.88 0.76 -21.96
CA GLN A 551 -33.45 -0.36 -22.69
C GLN A 551 -33.58 -1.70 -21.93
N ASP A 552 -32.96 -1.87 -20.76
CA ASP A 552 -33.05 -3.11 -19.97
C ASP A 552 -33.89 -2.92 -18.70
N SER A 553 -35.21 -3.03 -18.84
CA SER A 553 -36.16 -3.07 -17.70
C SER A 553 -35.96 -4.29 -16.77
N GLU A 554 -35.10 -5.22 -17.11
CA GLU A 554 -34.80 -6.44 -16.31
C GLU A 554 -33.73 -6.27 -15.22
N ASN A 555 -32.99 -5.14 -15.18
CA ASN A 555 -31.86 -4.93 -14.27
C ASN A 555 -32.12 -3.94 -13.12
N ILE A 556 -33.37 -3.68 -12.75
CA ILE A 556 -33.68 -2.84 -11.61
C ILE A 556 -33.35 -3.58 -10.32
N ALA A 557 -32.45 -3.00 -9.49
CA ALA A 557 -32.15 -3.55 -8.18
C ALA A 557 -33.41 -3.60 -7.32
N LYS A 558 -33.70 -4.78 -6.75
CA LYS A 558 -34.89 -5.05 -5.96
C LYS A 558 -34.76 -4.50 -4.53
N TYR A 559 -33.58 -4.61 -3.96
CA TYR A 559 -33.22 -4.13 -2.63
C TYR A 559 -31.95 -3.28 -2.66
N SER A 560 -31.75 -2.43 -1.65
CA SER A 560 -30.53 -1.67 -1.47
C SER A 560 -29.99 -1.77 -0.05
N ILE A 561 -28.70 -2.02 0.10
CA ILE A 561 -27.98 -1.90 1.38
C ILE A 561 -27.46 -0.48 1.50
N ASN A 562 -27.85 0.19 2.59
CA ASN A 562 -27.45 1.57 2.85
C ASN A 562 -26.56 1.64 4.08
N SER A 563 -25.80 2.72 4.22
CA SER A 563 -25.10 3.03 5.47
C SER A 563 -26.10 3.33 6.59
N PHE A 564 -25.81 2.90 7.82
CA PHE A 564 -26.61 3.24 8.99
C PHE A 564 -26.73 4.75 9.22
N SER A 565 -25.73 5.54 8.81
CA SER A 565 -25.79 7.01 8.85
C SER A 565 -26.93 7.60 8.02
N ALA A 566 -27.38 6.87 6.98
CA ALA A 566 -28.47 7.25 6.08
C ALA A 566 -29.83 6.71 6.52
N ILE A 567 -29.95 6.17 7.75
CA ILE A 567 -31.22 5.65 8.25
C ILE A 567 -32.17 6.80 8.63
N SER A 568 -33.40 6.73 8.14
CA SER A 568 -34.44 7.69 8.51
C SER A 568 -35.12 7.28 9.84
N GLU A 569 -35.68 8.24 10.54
CA GLU A 569 -36.40 8.05 11.80
C GLU A 569 -37.89 7.70 11.60
N THR A 570 -38.28 7.39 10.38
CA THR A 570 -39.66 7.00 10.03
C THR A 570 -39.92 5.54 10.39
N GLN A 571 -41.18 5.17 10.58
CA GLN A 571 -41.57 3.79 10.82
C GLN A 571 -41.27 2.90 9.59
N LYS A 572 -40.93 1.63 9.89
CA LYS A 572 -40.58 0.61 8.88
C LYS A 572 -41.34 -0.69 9.10
N GLU A 573 -41.75 -1.36 8.03
CA GLU A 573 -42.34 -2.69 8.14
C GLU A 573 -41.28 -3.74 8.48
N ASN A 574 -40.23 -3.81 7.64
CA ASN A 574 -39.15 -4.76 7.83
C ASN A 574 -37.80 -4.02 7.85
N LEU A 575 -37.03 -4.22 8.90
CA LEU A 575 -35.72 -3.61 9.09
C LEU A 575 -34.65 -4.68 9.27
N ILE A 576 -33.61 -4.66 8.41
CA ILE A 576 -32.43 -5.52 8.54
C ILE A 576 -31.24 -4.64 8.89
N LEU A 577 -30.56 -4.97 9.99
CA LEU A 577 -29.33 -4.33 10.42
C LEU A 577 -28.17 -5.33 10.41
N LEU A 578 -27.13 -5.03 9.63
CA LEU A 578 -25.95 -5.88 9.44
C LEU A 578 -24.75 -5.34 10.21
N ASN A 579 -23.79 -6.21 10.52
CA ASN A 579 -22.50 -5.87 11.12
C ASN A 579 -22.59 -5.10 12.44
N ILE A 580 -23.47 -5.55 13.34
CA ILE A 580 -23.61 -4.93 14.68
C ILE A 580 -22.52 -5.48 15.60
N GLN A 581 -21.29 -5.04 15.39
CA GLN A 581 -20.10 -5.54 16.06
C GLN A 581 -19.69 -4.63 17.23
N ASP A 582 -18.74 -5.08 18.05
CA ASP A 582 -18.21 -4.40 19.23
C ASP A 582 -17.64 -3.01 18.96
N THR A 583 -17.29 -2.72 17.71
CA THR A 583 -16.88 -1.38 17.26
C THR A 583 -18.04 -0.38 17.19
N PHE A 584 -19.31 -0.83 17.24
CA PHE A 584 -20.47 0.05 17.24
C PHE A 584 -20.83 0.48 18.69
N PRO A 585 -21.15 1.76 18.90
CA PRO A 585 -21.15 2.88 17.98
C PRO A 585 -19.75 3.45 17.76
N LYS A 586 -19.36 3.63 16.47
CA LYS A 586 -18.11 4.24 16.09
C LYS A 586 -18.30 5.76 16.01
N VAL A 587 -17.64 6.49 16.89
CA VAL A 587 -17.69 7.95 16.91
C VAL A 587 -16.28 8.53 16.94
N ASN A 588 -16.09 9.58 16.19
CA ASN A 588 -14.83 10.33 16.15
C ASN A 588 -15.01 11.66 16.87
N VAL A 589 -14.37 11.81 18.03
CA VAL A 589 -14.27 13.08 18.73
C VAL A 589 -12.85 13.61 18.59
N ASN A 590 -12.72 14.83 18.15
CA ASN A 590 -11.41 15.45 18.00
C ASN A 590 -10.76 15.72 19.36
N ASN A 591 -9.73 14.95 19.70
CA ASN A 591 -8.96 15.09 20.94
C ASN A 591 -7.63 15.83 20.71
N TYR A 592 -7.56 16.68 19.72
CA TYR A 592 -6.31 17.33 19.28
C TYR A 592 -5.53 18.03 20.39
N LEU A 593 -6.18 18.82 21.22
CA LEU A 593 -5.51 19.58 22.28
C LEU A 593 -5.89 19.12 23.68
N PHE A 594 -7.12 18.66 23.89
CA PHE A 594 -7.67 18.33 25.20
C PHE A 594 -7.89 16.82 25.35
N THR A 595 -7.49 16.30 26.51
CA THR A 595 -7.83 14.92 26.90
C THR A 595 -9.34 14.79 27.18
N LYS A 596 -9.88 13.56 27.15
CA LYS A 596 -11.29 13.28 27.47
C LYS A 596 -11.71 13.88 28.83
N ILE A 597 -10.84 13.79 29.84
CA ILE A 597 -11.11 14.32 31.17
C ILE A 597 -11.17 15.86 31.15
N GLN A 598 -10.25 16.51 30.46
CA GLN A 598 -10.26 17.97 30.32
C GLN A 598 -11.52 18.43 29.57
N ARG A 599 -11.87 17.76 28.46
CA ARG A 599 -13.08 18.06 27.69
C ARG A 599 -14.32 18.00 28.53
N ALA A 600 -14.47 16.94 29.36
CA ALA A 600 -15.58 16.81 30.28
C ALA A 600 -15.65 17.95 31.30
N LYS A 601 -14.49 18.36 31.88
CA LYS A 601 -14.41 19.47 32.86
C LYS A 601 -14.80 20.82 32.28
N ILE A 602 -14.46 21.09 31.03
CA ILE A 602 -14.73 22.39 30.38
C ILE A 602 -16.04 22.42 29.59
N GLY A 603 -16.77 21.32 29.56
CA GLY A 603 -18.08 21.23 28.91
C GLY A 603 -18.03 20.99 27.40
N LEU A 604 -16.87 20.57 26.85
CA LEU A 604 -16.78 20.06 25.49
C LEU A 604 -17.37 18.65 25.37
N PRO A 605 -17.86 18.26 24.17
CA PRO A 605 -18.40 16.92 23.96
C PRO A 605 -17.32 15.87 24.17
N ILE A 606 -17.69 14.77 24.75
CA ILE A 606 -16.87 13.57 24.91
C ILE A 606 -17.41 12.44 24.03
N SER A 607 -16.57 11.46 23.75
CA SER A 607 -16.99 10.31 22.95
C SER A 607 -18.26 9.60 23.47
N ASP A 608 -18.44 9.58 24.77
CA ASP A 608 -19.62 8.92 25.40
C ASP A 608 -20.92 9.67 25.09
N ASP A 609 -20.90 11.00 24.96
CA ASP A 609 -22.09 11.79 24.59
C ASP A 609 -22.51 11.48 23.15
N GLU A 610 -21.53 11.44 22.22
CA GLU A 610 -21.79 11.11 20.83
C GLU A 610 -22.23 9.65 20.63
N LYS A 611 -21.64 8.71 21.38
CA LYS A 611 -22.07 7.32 21.40
C LYS A 611 -23.52 7.17 21.81
N ARG A 612 -23.99 7.94 22.79
CA ARG A 612 -25.41 7.89 23.22
C ARG A 612 -26.34 8.37 22.12
N ILE A 613 -25.95 9.34 21.32
CA ILE A 613 -26.77 9.80 20.20
C ILE A 613 -26.91 8.68 19.16
N GLU A 614 -25.82 7.98 18.84
CA GLU A 614 -25.88 6.84 17.91
C GLU A 614 -26.68 5.66 18.48
N ILE A 615 -26.56 5.38 19.79
CA ILE A 615 -27.36 4.36 20.46
C ILE A 615 -28.86 4.76 20.48
N PHE A 616 -29.18 6.04 20.69
CA PHE A 616 -30.54 6.54 20.57
C PHE A 616 -31.14 6.32 19.19
N LYS A 617 -30.43 6.68 18.15
CA LYS A 617 -30.83 6.43 16.75
C LYS A 617 -31.07 4.95 16.49
N PHE A 618 -30.18 4.09 16.99
CA PHE A 618 -30.29 2.66 16.86
C PHE A 618 -31.58 2.13 17.52
N TYR A 619 -31.85 2.49 18.76
CA TYR A 619 -33.06 2.05 19.49
C TYR A 619 -34.34 2.67 18.90
N GLN A 620 -34.28 3.94 18.48
CA GLN A 620 -35.42 4.60 17.84
C GLN A 620 -35.84 3.85 16.56
N ASN A 621 -34.88 3.41 15.74
CA ASN A 621 -35.19 2.67 14.52
C ASN A 621 -35.68 1.25 14.78
N ILE A 622 -35.11 0.55 15.77
CA ILE A 622 -35.60 -0.78 16.17
C ILE A 622 -37.01 -0.71 16.67
N LEU A 623 -37.30 0.22 17.58
CA LEU A 623 -38.63 0.34 18.18
C LEU A 623 -39.66 1.00 17.23
N GLY A 624 -39.22 1.62 16.18
CA GLY A 624 -40.05 2.16 15.08
C GLY A 624 -40.30 1.17 13.94
N ALA A 625 -39.89 -0.09 14.06
CA ALA A 625 -40.09 -1.10 13.03
C ALA A 625 -40.93 -2.26 13.54
N LYS A 626 -41.73 -2.87 12.63
CA LYS A 626 -42.60 -4.02 12.95
C LYS A 626 -41.77 -5.30 13.07
N ASN A 627 -40.98 -5.64 12.06
CA ASN A 627 -40.09 -6.78 12.08
C ASN A 627 -38.64 -6.31 11.98
N VAL A 628 -37.78 -6.75 12.89
CA VAL A 628 -36.41 -6.32 13.03
C VAL A 628 -35.50 -7.54 13.02
N TYR A 629 -34.57 -7.55 12.07
CA TYR A 629 -33.56 -8.60 11.90
C TYR A 629 -32.19 -8.00 12.21
N LEU A 630 -31.63 -8.34 13.36
CA LEU A 630 -30.30 -7.90 13.81
C LEU A 630 -29.29 -8.99 13.55
N SER A 631 -28.16 -8.65 12.97
CA SER A 631 -27.11 -9.63 12.74
C SER A 631 -25.71 -9.10 13.05
N TYR A 632 -24.90 -9.98 13.60
CA TYR A 632 -23.49 -9.72 13.90
C TYR A 632 -22.61 -10.92 13.56
N VAL A 633 -21.32 -10.64 13.36
CA VAL A 633 -20.30 -11.65 13.18
C VAL A 633 -19.60 -11.87 14.53
N LYS A 634 -19.36 -13.14 14.87
CA LYS A 634 -18.57 -13.54 16.03
C LYS A 634 -17.43 -14.44 15.58
N ASN A 635 -16.21 -13.94 15.64
CA ASN A 635 -15.00 -14.65 15.28
C ASN A 635 -13.95 -14.46 16.37
N GLN A 636 -13.61 -15.55 17.06
CA GLN A 636 -12.65 -15.51 18.16
C GLN A 636 -11.20 -15.32 17.66
N ASP A 637 -10.87 -15.83 16.48
CA ASP A 637 -9.52 -15.72 15.91
C ASP A 637 -9.19 -14.29 15.49
N GLU A 638 -10.21 -13.55 15.06
CA GLU A 638 -10.10 -12.13 14.67
C GLU A 638 -10.49 -11.17 15.79
N ASN A 639 -10.83 -11.65 16.98
CA ASN A 639 -11.32 -10.86 18.11
C ASN A 639 -12.54 -9.99 17.77
N ILE A 640 -13.47 -10.52 16.97
CA ILE A 640 -14.72 -9.84 16.61
C ILE A 640 -15.85 -10.39 17.49
N ASP A 641 -16.64 -9.53 18.12
CA ASP A 641 -17.81 -9.89 18.92
C ASP A 641 -18.99 -8.92 18.68
N SER A 642 -20.13 -9.22 19.27
CA SER A 642 -21.33 -8.40 19.20
C SER A 642 -21.17 -7.05 19.92
N ALA A 643 -21.86 -6.03 19.43
CA ALA A 643 -21.95 -4.75 20.13
C ALA A 643 -22.66 -4.88 21.46
N GLY A 644 -22.30 -4.02 22.43
CA GLY A 644 -22.97 -3.99 23.75
C GLY A 644 -24.49 -3.76 23.69
N VAL A 645 -24.97 -3.05 22.66
CA VAL A 645 -26.43 -2.83 22.45
C VAL A 645 -27.19 -4.13 22.15
N ILE A 646 -26.54 -5.13 21.53
CA ILE A 646 -27.13 -6.46 21.29
C ILE A 646 -27.30 -7.20 22.61
N GLU A 647 -26.29 -7.15 23.47
CA GLU A 647 -26.36 -7.80 24.78
C GLU A 647 -27.43 -7.13 25.66
N GLU A 648 -27.58 -5.83 25.58
CA GLU A 648 -28.64 -5.10 26.29
C GLU A 648 -30.04 -5.51 25.81
N ILE A 649 -30.26 -5.66 24.48
CA ILE A 649 -31.52 -6.15 23.91
C ILE A 649 -31.81 -7.58 24.36
N LYS A 650 -30.80 -8.49 24.27
CA LYS A 650 -30.95 -9.88 24.71
C LYS A 650 -31.40 -9.97 26.18
N LEU A 651 -30.78 -9.18 27.05
CA LEU A 651 -31.10 -9.18 28.48
C LEU A 651 -32.49 -8.60 28.73
N LYS A 652 -32.79 -7.43 28.16
CA LYS A 652 -34.04 -6.70 28.48
C LYS A 652 -35.27 -7.35 27.91
N TYR A 653 -35.15 -7.92 26.70
CA TYR A 653 -36.30 -8.55 26.03
C TYR A 653 -36.27 -10.08 26.07
N SER A 654 -35.32 -10.66 26.80
CA SER A 654 -35.15 -12.12 26.94
C SER A 654 -35.04 -12.85 25.57
N ILE A 655 -34.39 -12.21 24.58
CA ILE A 655 -34.21 -12.76 23.24
C ILE A 655 -32.86 -13.50 23.17
N LYS A 656 -32.88 -14.71 22.57
CA LYS A 656 -31.67 -15.47 22.31
C LYS A 656 -31.22 -15.27 20.86
N ALA A 657 -29.92 -15.10 20.66
CA ALA A 657 -29.38 -15.11 19.32
C ALA A 657 -29.46 -16.52 18.69
N GLN A 658 -29.92 -16.57 17.46
CA GLN A 658 -29.92 -17.80 16.67
C GLN A 658 -28.55 -17.93 16.00
N LYS A 659 -27.86 -19.04 16.29
CA LYS A 659 -26.60 -19.38 15.59
C LYS A 659 -26.95 -19.92 14.22
N ASN A 660 -26.76 -19.11 13.23
CA ASN A 660 -27.05 -19.53 11.87
C ASN A 660 -25.77 -20.12 11.26
N LYS A 661 -25.62 -21.44 11.41
CA LYS A 661 -24.64 -22.21 10.65
C LYS A 661 -25.20 -22.36 9.25
N ILE A 662 -24.71 -21.61 8.33
CA ILE A 662 -24.86 -21.94 6.91
C ILE A 662 -24.07 -23.23 6.74
N ASN A 663 -24.74 -24.29 6.31
CA ASN A 663 -24.03 -25.54 6.05
C ASN A 663 -22.95 -25.29 5.00
N GLU A 664 -21.77 -25.88 5.23
CA GLU A 664 -20.66 -25.82 4.24
C GLU A 664 -21.16 -26.25 2.83
N ASN A 665 -22.18 -27.08 2.75
CA ASN A 665 -22.82 -27.48 1.52
C ASN A 665 -23.61 -26.32 0.85
N ASP A 666 -24.30 -25.48 1.60
CA ASP A 666 -25.05 -24.34 1.06
C ASP A 666 -24.10 -23.26 0.52
N GLU A 667 -22.97 -23.06 1.22
CA GLU A 667 -21.91 -22.16 0.79
C GLU A 667 -21.20 -22.69 -0.46
N LEU A 668 -20.89 -23.99 -0.48
CA LEU A 668 -20.33 -24.67 -1.64
C LEU A 668 -21.29 -24.70 -2.84
N ASP A 669 -22.58 -24.94 -2.62
CA ASP A 669 -23.58 -24.94 -3.70
C ASP A 669 -23.81 -23.55 -4.24
N PHE A 670 -23.78 -22.51 -3.41
CA PHE A 670 -23.81 -21.12 -3.89
C PHE A 670 -22.54 -20.79 -4.69
N ILE A 671 -21.36 -21.14 -4.21
CA ILE A 671 -20.10 -20.93 -4.93
C ILE A 671 -20.08 -21.72 -6.24
N LYS A 672 -20.56 -22.97 -6.23
CA LYS A 672 -20.68 -23.79 -7.44
C LYS A 672 -21.64 -23.16 -8.45
N ASN A 673 -22.83 -22.75 -8.04
CA ASN A 673 -23.81 -22.15 -8.92
C ASN A 673 -23.29 -20.84 -9.51
N TYR A 674 -22.63 -20.02 -8.69
CA TYR A 674 -22.01 -18.77 -9.14
C TYR A 674 -20.91 -18.99 -10.18
N PHE A 675 -20.01 -19.97 -9.94
CA PHE A 675 -18.90 -20.23 -10.87
C PHE A 675 -19.32 -21.11 -12.06
N LEU A 676 -20.35 -21.96 -11.92
CA LEU A 676 -20.79 -22.87 -12.97
C LEU A 676 -21.79 -22.25 -13.92
N GLU A 677 -22.62 -21.29 -13.51
CA GLU A 677 -23.53 -20.57 -14.40
C GLU A 677 -22.76 -19.59 -15.30
N ASN A 678 -21.60 -19.08 -14.87
CA ASN A 678 -20.78 -18.14 -15.63
C ASN A 678 -19.67 -18.80 -16.46
N ILE A 679 -19.42 -20.09 -16.29
CA ILE A 679 -18.48 -20.85 -17.11
C ILE A 679 -19.31 -21.81 -17.95
N GLU A 680 -19.47 -21.49 -19.24
CA GLU A 680 -20.12 -22.40 -20.21
C GLU A 680 -19.70 -23.87 -19.93
N LYS A 681 -20.66 -24.77 -20.05
CA LYS A 681 -20.68 -26.22 -19.75
C LYS A 681 -19.48 -27.09 -20.16
N THR A 682 -18.32 -26.51 -20.41
CA THR A 682 -17.10 -27.20 -20.87
C THR A 682 -16.10 -27.53 -19.77
N TRP A 683 -16.28 -27.00 -18.56
CA TRP A 683 -15.37 -27.29 -17.46
C TRP A 683 -15.88 -28.50 -16.65
N LYS A 684 -15.46 -29.69 -17.04
CA LYS A 684 -15.50 -30.80 -16.09
C LYS A 684 -14.44 -30.53 -15.03
N PRO A 685 -14.79 -30.47 -13.71
CA PRO A 685 -13.77 -30.41 -12.68
C PRO A 685 -12.89 -31.66 -12.90
N ARG A 686 -11.64 -31.44 -13.30
CA ARG A 686 -10.66 -32.50 -13.18
C ARG A 686 -10.63 -32.80 -11.69
N GLU A 687 -10.80 -34.07 -11.32
CA GLU A 687 -10.38 -34.52 -10.02
C GLU A 687 -8.97 -33.94 -9.84
N ILE A 688 -8.80 -33.00 -8.92
CA ILE A 688 -7.49 -32.53 -8.51
C ILE A 688 -6.94 -33.72 -7.73
N GLY A 689 -6.39 -34.69 -8.48
CA GLY A 689 -5.58 -35.73 -7.87
C GLY A 689 -4.53 -35.03 -7.01
N LYS A 690 -4.25 -35.59 -5.85
CA LYS A 690 -3.13 -35.12 -5.02
C LYS A 690 -1.95 -34.93 -5.97
N PHE A 691 -1.48 -33.69 -6.10
CA PHE A 691 -0.26 -33.40 -6.83
C PHE A 691 0.85 -34.13 -6.06
N ILE A 692 1.42 -35.14 -6.67
CA ILE A 692 2.54 -35.87 -6.09
C ILE A 692 3.78 -35.44 -6.86
N PRO A 693 4.56 -34.51 -6.29
CA PRO A 693 5.73 -33.94 -6.96
C PRO A 693 6.75 -35.01 -7.41
N SER A 694 6.87 -36.10 -6.67
CA SER A 694 7.75 -37.25 -6.97
C SER A 694 7.42 -38.01 -8.26
N LYS A 695 6.34 -37.64 -8.96
CA LYS A 695 5.93 -38.25 -10.24
C LYS A 695 5.95 -37.27 -11.42
N LEU A 696 6.71 -36.19 -11.32
CA LEU A 696 6.91 -35.28 -12.46
C LEU A 696 7.81 -35.93 -13.50
N GLU A 697 7.21 -36.27 -14.64
CA GLU A 697 7.91 -36.87 -15.77
C GLU A 697 8.89 -35.93 -16.44
N LYS A 698 10.08 -36.44 -16.77
CA LYS A 698 11.10 -35.73 -17.54
C LYS A 698 10.88 -35.91 -19.03
N ASN A 699 11.05 -34.80 -19.77
CA ASN A 699 11.22 -34.89 -21.21
C ASN A 699 12.71 -35.16 -21.53
N LEU A 700 13.11 -36.44 -21.50
CA LEU A 700 14.50 -36.87 -21.68
C LEU A 700 15.08 -36.42 -23.03
N ASP A 701 14.29 -36.44 -24.10
CA ASP A 701 14.75 -36.00 -25.43
C ASP A 701 15.12 -34.52 -25.43
N LYS A 702 14.32 -33.70 -24.80
CA LYS A 702 14.58 -32.26 -24.67
C LYS A 702 15.81 -31.99 -23.77
N ILE A 703 15.96 -32.76 -22.70
CA ILE A 703 17.11 -32.65 -21.80
C ILE A 703 18.39 -33.05 -22.52
N LYS A 704 18.41 -34.21 -23.20
CA LYS A 704 19.58 -34.72 -23.91
C LYS A 704 19.97 -33.89 -25.12
N SER A 705 19.04 -33.17 -25.73
CA SER A 705 19.31 -32.28 -26.86
C SER A 705 20.08 -31.02 -26.51
N LYS A 706 20.14 -30.62 -25.25
CA LYS A 706 20.76 -29.38 -24.76
C LYS A 706 22.17 -29.65 -24.23
N LYS A 707 23.15 -28.81 -24.63
CA LYS A 707 24.46 -28.73 -23.97
C LYS A 707 24.29 -28.12 -22.60
N LEU A 708 24.67 -28.85 -21.56
CA LEU A 708 24.64 -28.35 -20.17
C LEU A 708 26.04 -28.09 -19.67
N SER A 709 26.27 -26.93 -19.10
CA SER A 709 27.55 -26.56 -18.51
C SER A 709 27.31 -26.30 -17.01
N LEU A 710 27.81 -27.21 -16.16
CA LEU A 710 27.54 -27.23 -14.73
C LEU A 710 28.66 -26.53 -13.97
N GLY A 711 28.31 -25.52 -13.19
CA GLY A 711 29.17 -25.02 -12.11
C GLY A 711 28.96 -25.85 -10.82
N TYR A 712 29.78 -25.59 -9.80
CA TYR A 712 29.65 -26.29 -8.52
C TYR A 712 28.23 -26.13 -7.90
N TYR A 713 27.70 -24.93 -7.85
CA TYR A 713 26.36 -24.68 -7.32
C TYR A 713 25.23 -25.29 -8.16
N ASP A 714 25.42 -25.44 -9.46
CA ASP A 714 24.50 -26.16 -10.34
C ASP A 714 24.48 -27.66 -10.01
N PHE A 715 25.66 -28.22 -9.75
CA PHE A 715 25.84 -29.61 -9.33
C PHE A 715 25.19 -29.86 -7.96
N GLU A 716 25.50 -29.01 -6.95
CA GLU A 716 24.94 -29.11 -5.62
C GLU A 716 23.40 -29.02 -5.64
N LYS A 717 22.84 -28.12 -6.44
CA LYS A 717 21.40 -28.00 -6.62
C LYS A 717 20.78 -29.20 -7.34
N MET A 718 21.45 -29.75 -8.33
CA MET A 718 21.00 -30.95 -9.03
C MET A 718 21.02 -32.18 -8.10
N GLU A 719 22.00 -32.27 -7.18
CA GLU A 719 22.08 -33.33 -6.18
C GLU A 719 20.96 -33.25 -5.15
N THR A 720 20.70 -32.06 -4.60
CA THR A 720 19.78 -31.87 -3.47
C THR A 720 18.34 -31.61 -3.91
N PHE A 721 18.12 -30.91 -5.04
CA PHE A 721 16.80 -30.53 -5.54
C PHE A 721 16.79 -30.46 -7.07
N GLU A 722 16.78 -31.62 -7.68
CA GLU A 722 16.85 -31.79 -9.14
C GLU A 722 15.74 -31.04 -9.89
N TYR A 723 14.53 -31.07 -9.38
CA TYR A 723 13.40 -30.32 -9.98
C TYR A 723 13.60 -28.80 -9.89
N GLY A 724 14.16 -28.32 -8.80
CA GLY A 724 14.53 -26.91 -8.66
C GLY A 724 15.60 -26.46 -9.65
N TYR A 725 16.59 -27.32 -9.90
CA TYR A 725 17.58 -27.09 -10.96
C TYR A 725 16.91 -26.99 -12.35
N TYR A 726 15.97 -27.88 -12.64
CA TYR A 726 15.19 -27.83 -13.88
C TYR A 726 14.41 -26.52 -14.02
N LEU A 727 13.73 -26.08 -12.97
CA LEU A 727 12.98 -24.80 -12.97
C LEU A 727 13.88 -23.62 -13.24
N ASP A 728 15.03 -23.53 -12.62
CA ASP A 728 15.99 -22.45 -12.82
C ASP A 728 16.59 -22.42 -14.23
N LYS A 729 17.02 -23.57 -14.73
CA LYS A 729 17.82 -23.63 -15.97
C LYS A 729 17.00 -23.86 -17.23
N MET A 730 15.89 -24.58 -17.12
CA MET A 730 15.09 -24.98 -18.28
C MET A 730 13.90 -24.06 -18.50
N ILE A 731 13.28 -23.56 -17.44
CA ILE A 731 12.14 -22.65 -17.50
C ILE A 731 12.61 -21.22 -17.40
N GLY A 732 13.66 -20.94 -16.61
CA GLY A 732 14.19 -19.62 -16.36
C GLY A 732 13.27 -18.79 -15.45
N GLU A 733 12.40 -19.45 -14.71
CA GLU A 733 11.54 -18.83 -13.72
C GLU A 733 12.34 -18.55 -12.46
N THR A 734 12.47 -17.29 -12.14
CA THR A 734 13.13 -16.86 -10.90
C THR A 734 12.38 -15.69 -10.33
N GLU A 735 12.18 -15.73 -9.04
CA GLU A 735 11.56 -14.64 -8.29
C GLU A 735 12.48 -13.42 -8.24
N ILE A 736 11.88 -12.23 -8.29
CA ILE A 736 12.60 -11.01 -7.96
C ILE A 736 12.74 -10.97 -6.45
N GLU A 737 13.97 -11.11 -5.95
CA GLU A 737 14.25 -10.84 -4.54
C GLU A 737 13.87 -9.39 -4.22
N LYS A 738 13.41 -9.17 -2.97
CA LYS A 738 13.03 -7.83 -2.52
C LYS A 738 14.19 -6.85 -2.71
N ILE A 739 13.99 -5.82 -3.51
CA ILE A 739 14.99 -4.77 -3.70
C ILE A 739 15.10 -3.98 -2.38
N ASP A 740 16.17 -4.22 -1.65
CA ASP A 740 16.48 -3.51 -0.40
C ASP A 740 17.49 -2.40 -0.67
N GLU A 741 17.51 -1.38 0.18
CA GLU A 741 18.53 -0.32 0.14
C GLU A 741 19.88 -0.83 0.61
N LYS A 742 19.91 -1.91 1.40
CA LYS A 742 21.13 -2.60 1.81
C LYS A 742 21.79 -3.30 0.62
N LEU A 743 23.09 -3.49 0.76
CA LEU A 743 23.84 -4.33 -0.14
C LEU A 743 23.45 -5.80 0.11
N GLU A 744 23.02 -6.51 -0.91
CA GLU A 744 22.74 -7.93 -0.83
C GLU A 744 23.99 -8.74 -0.51
N ASP A 745 23.87 -9.80 0.27
CA ASP A 745 25.01 -10.64 0.69
C ASP A 745 25.78 -11.19 -0.52
N LYS A 746 25.08 -11.55 -1.59
CA LYS A 746 25.68 -12.02 -2.85
C LYS A 746 26.52 -10.94 -3.52
N LEU A 747 25.98 -9.72 -3.66
CA LEU A 747 26.69 -8.60 -4.26
C LEU A 747 27.87 -8.18 -3.38
N PHE A 748 27.69 -8.22 -2.07
CA PHE A 748 28.78 -7.97 -1.12
C PHE A 748 29.92 -8.98 -1.28
N GLY A 749 29.59 -10.29 -1.42
CA GLY A 749 30.56 -11.33 -1.74
C GLY A 749 31.35 -11.01 -3.02
N THR A 750 30.65 -10.66 -4.09
CA THR A 750 31.27 -10.29 -5.37
C THR A 750 32.23 -9.09 -5.23
N ILE A 751 31.85 -8.06 -4.49
CA ILE A 751 32.73 -6.91 -4.23
C ILE A 751 34.01 -7.31 -3.48
N ILE A 752 33.89 -8.19 -2.50
CA ILE A 752 35.02 -8.69 -1.73
C ILE A 752 35.98 -9.48 -2.64
N HIS A 753 35.47 -10.41 -3.44
CA HIS A 753 36.28 -11.18 -4.41
C HIS A 753 37.03 -10.24 -5.34
N LEU A 754 36.37 -9.22 -5.90
CA LEU A 754 36.98 -8.26 -6.80
C LEU A 754 38.09 -7.42 -6.12
N ILE A 755 37.92 -7.10 -4.84
CA ILE A 755 38.95 -6.40 -4.03
C ILE A 755 40.19 -7.27 -3.92
N TYR A 756 40.04 -8.57 -3.54
CA TYR A 756 41.18 -9.50 -3.43
C TYR A 756 41.84 -9.74 -4.78
N GLU A 757 41.09 -9.97 -5.83
CA GLU A 757 41.59 -10.12 -7.19
C GLU A 757 42.48 -8.93 -7.59
N LYS A 758 41.97 -7.68 -7.45
CA LYS A 758 42.73 -6.49 -7.84
C LYS A 758 43.99 -6.29 -7.01
N ILE A 759 43.93 -6.60 -5.70
CA ILE A 759 45.11 -6.48 -4.82
C ILE A 759 46.16 -7.52 -5.18
N VAL A 760 45.77 -8.77 -5.38
CA VAL A 760 46.68 -9.84 -5.78
C VAL A 760 47.27 -9.54 -7.16
N SER A 761 46.46 -9.11 -8.11
CA SER A 761 46.95 -8.77 -9.46
C SER A 761 47.94 -7.61 -9.46
N LYS A 762 47.72 -6.54 -8.67
CA LYS A 762 48.68 -5.43 -8.51
C LYS A 762 50.00 -5.88 -7.89
N ASN A 763 49.94 -6.84 -6.99
CA ASN A 763 51.11 -7.36 -6.30
C ASN A 763 51.72 -8.64 -6.92
N LYS A 764 51.22 -9.08 -8.08
CA LYS A 764 51.60 -10.34 -8.72
C LYS A 764 53.12 -10.53 -8.84
N GLU A 765 53.84 -9.57 -9.41
CA GLU A 765 55.28 -9.66 -9.60
C GLU A 765 56.06 -9.77 -8.27
N ASN A 766 55.60 -9.07 -7.23
CA ASN A 766 56.23 -9.13 -5.94
C ASN A 766 56.02 -10.47 -5.27
N ILE A 767 54.83 -11.07 -5.44
CA ILE A 767 54.51 -12.39 -4.90
C ILE A 767 55.29 -13.47 -5.68
N GLU A 768 55.30 -13.45 -7.01
CA GLU A 768 56.03 -14.39 -7.84
C GLU A 768 57.54 -14.32 -7.64
N LYS A 769 58.10 -13.12 -7.40
CA LYS A 769 59.55 -12.92 -7.08
C LYS A 769 59.87 -13.14 -5.63
N LYS A 770 58.95 -13.60 -4.79
CA LYS A 770 59.11 -13.83 -3.33
C LYS A 770 59.55 -12.58 -2.55
N LYS A 771 59.23 -11.39 -3.08
CA LYS A 771 59.55 -10.17 -2.39
C LYS A 771 58.53 -10.00 -1.29
N LEU A 772 58.94 -10.11 -0.02
CA LEU A 772 58.03 -9.82 1.11
C LEU A 772 57.44 -8.43 0.91
N LEU A 773 56.09 -8.39 0.82
CA LEU A 773 55.31 -7.18 0.62
C LEU A 773 55.42 -6.22 1.81
N ILE A 774 55.81 -6.72 2.98
CA ILE A 774 55.91 -5.95 4.23
C ILE A 774 57.23 -6.30 4.91
N LYS A 775 58.24 -5.47 4.71
CA LYS A 775 59.54 -5.54 5.41
C LYS A 775 59.69 -4.50 6.50
N SER A 776 58.98 -3.38 6.37
CA SER A 776 59.04 -2.24 7.25
C SER A 776 57.64 -1.67 7.59
N LYS A 777 57.59 -0.79 8.60
CA LYS A 777 56.36 -0.04 8.90
C LYS A 777 55.94 0.90 7.74
N GLU A 778 56.87 1.26 6.86
CA GLU A 778 56.61 2.06 5.69
C GLU A 778 55.89 1.25 4.61
N ASP A 779 56.36 0.01 4.34
CA ASP A 779 55.71 -0.92 3.42
C ASP A 779 54.27 -1.23 3.86
N GLU A 780 54.07 -1.37 5.16
CA GLU A 780 52.71 -1.57 5.73
C GLU A 780 51.80 -0.37 5.45
N LYS A 781 52.30 0.86 5.55
CA LYS A 781 51.51 2.06 5.20
C LYS A 781 51.22 2.14 3.70
N ILE A 782 52.18 1.78 2.86
CA ILE A 782 52.01 1.76 1.40
C ILE A 782 50.94 0.74 1.03
N LEU A 783 51.05 -0.50 1.52
CA LEU A 783 50.04 -1.54 1.24
C LEU A 783 48.66 -1.15 1.77
N LYS A 784 48.55 -0.56 2.94
CA LYS A 784 47.26 -0.05 3.46
C LYS A 784 46.66 1.04 2.59
N LYS A 785 47.51 1.91 2.03
CA LYS A 785 47.05 2.94 1.11
C LYS A 785 46.55 2.29 -0.20
N GLU A 786 47.30 1.35 -0.74
CA GLU A 786 46.94 0.63 -1.96
C GLU A 786 45.61 -0.13 -1.82
N ILE A 787 45.42 -0.85 -0.69
CA ILE A 787 44.16 -1.51 -0.40
C ILE A 787 43.01 -0.49 -0.32
N LYS A 788 43.28 0.69 0.25
CA LYS A 788 42.29 1.78 0.31
C LYS A 788 41.87 2.29 -1.06
N ASP A 789 42.84 2.51 -1.91
CA ASP A 789 42.61 3.03 -3.25
C ASP A 789 41.81 1.99 -4.06
N VAL A 790 42.21 0.71 -4.02
CA VAL A 790 41.48 -0.39 -4.66
C VAL A 790 40.03 -0.50 -4.14
N LEU A 791 39.85 -0.43 -2.82
CA LEU A 791 38.50 -0.47 -2.23
C LEU A 791 37.64 0.69 -2.73
N LYS A 792 38.20 1.90 -2.74
CA LYS A 792 37.50 3.10 -3.21
C LYS A 792 37.08 2.94 -4.68
N ASP A 793 37.98 2.46 -5.51
CA ASP A 793 37.75 2.24 -6.96
C ASP A 793 36.67 1.19 -7.17
N VAL A 794 36.74 0.06 -6.45
CA VAL A 794 35.74 -1.01 -6.54
C VAL A 794 34.39 -0.52 -6.06
N LEU A 795 34.29 0.16 -4.90
CA LEU A 795 33.01 0.67 -4.41
C LEU A 795 32.42 1.75 -5.33
N ASN A 796 33.26 2.56 -5.95
CA ASN A 796 32.79 3.55 -6.93
C ASN A 796 32.25 2.88 -8.19
N SER A 797 32.83 1.76 -8.64
CA SER A 797 32.29 1.01 -9.79
C SER A 797 30.90 0.40 -9.51
N TYR A 798 30.55 0.25 -8.24
CA TYR A 798 29.23 -0.24 -7.80
C TYR A 798 28.32 0.88 -7.26
N LYS A 799 28.69 2.17 -7.45
CA LYS A 799 27.89 3.30 -6.91
C LYS A 799 26.41 3.29 -7.29
N TYR A 800 26.05 2.70 -8.44
CA TYR A 800 24.65 2.59 -8.88
C TYR A 800 23.90 1.39 -8.31
N LYS A 801 24.63 0.43 -7.70
CA LYS A 801 24.07 -0.76 -7.07
C LYS A 801 23.96 -0.64 -5.55
N ILE A 802 24.43 0.45 -4.99
CA ILE A 802 24.43 0.72 -3.54
C ILE A 802 23.84 2.12 -3.33
N SER A 803 22.94 2.29 -2.35
CA SER A 803 22.45 3.63 -1.99
C SER A 803 23.58 4.48 -1.43
N GLU A 804 23.53 5.80 -1.61
CA GLU A 804 24.62 6.71 -1.19
C GLU A 804 24.93 6.63 0.30
N ASP A 805 23.88 6.52 1.13
CA ASP A 805 24.04 6.41 2.60
C ASP A 805 24.77 5.12 3.00
N TYR A 806 24.43 4.00 2.35
CA TYR A 806 25.11 2.73 2.57
C TYR A 806 26.51 2.71 1.97
N LEU A 807 26.73 3.39 0.82
CA LEU A 807 28.06 3.50 0.22
C LEU A 807 29.03 4.19 1.19
N GLU A 808 28.62 5.29 1.79
CA GLU A 808 29.42 6.00 2.80
C GLU A 808 29.61 5.16 4.09
N PHE A 809 28.59 4.41 4.49
CA PHE A 809 28.70 3.47 5.60
C PHE A 809 29.75 2.38 5.33
N TYR A 810 29.70 1.73 4.18
CA TYR A 810 30.66 0.71 3.78
C TYR A 810 32.08 1.27 3.64
N LYS A 811 32.25 2.46 3.07
CA LYS A 811 33.53 3.15 3.00
C LYS A 811 34.14 3.42 4.38
N LYS A 812 33.33 3.74 5.38
CA LYS A 812 33.82 4.15 6.71
C LYS A 812 34.00 2.98 7.68
N ILE A 813 33.08 2.02 7.69
CA ILE A 813 33.03 0.95 8.70
C ILE A 813 33.67 -0.34 8.22
N SER A 814 33.25 -0.88 7.09
CA SER A 814 33.75 -2.16 6.57
C SER A 814 35.20 -2.07 6.14
N PHE A 815 35.65 -0.87 5.81
CA PHE A 815 36.97 -0.57 5.35
C PHE A 815 38.09 -1.00 6.30
N LYS A 816 37.97 -0.68 7.60
CA LYS A 816 39.06 -0.99 8.57
C LYS A 816 39.25 -2.49 8.76
N GLU A 817 38.15 -3.25 8.71
CA GLU A 817 38.16 -4.70 8.91
C GLU A 817 38.69 -5.40 7.66
N ILE A 818 38.28 -4.97 6.46
CA ILE A 818 38.77 -5.51 5.19
C ILE A 818 40.28 -5.27 5.05
N VAL A 819 40.74 -4.05 5.29
CA VAL A 819 42.21 -3.75 5.23
C VAL A 819 43.02 -4.65 6.13
N LYS A 820 42.58 -4.84 7.38
CA LYS A 820 43.27 -5.72 8.33
C LYS A 820 43.25 -7.19 7.87
N SER A 821 42.15 -7.64 7.36
CA SER A 821 41.97 -9.00 6.89
C SER A 821 42.88 -9.29 5.70
N VAL A 822 42.82 -8.45 4.65
CA VAL A 822 43.68 -8.59 3.46
C VAL A 822 45.16 -8.62 3.82
N GLU A 823 45.62 -7.69 4.69
CA GLU A 823 47.00 -7.66 5.17
C GLU A 823 47.41 -8.97 5.86
N LYS A 824 46.53 -9.49 6.71
CA LYS A 824 46.79 -10.73 7.47
C LYS A 824 46.83 -11.94 6.53
N ILE A 825 45.93 -12.01 5.55
CA ILE A 825 45.91 -13.09 4.56
C ILE A 825 47.13 -13.07 3.67
N LEU A 826 47.48 -11.90 3.12
CA LEU A 826 48.71 -11.77 2.31
C LEU A 826 49.96 -12.19 3.05
N LYS A 827 50.12 -11.78 4.34
CA LYS A 827 51.24 -12.23 5.18
C LYS A 827 51.26 -13.76 5.33
N LYS A 828 50.15 -14.39 5.58
CA LYS A 828 50.05 -15.85 5.72
C LYS A 828 50.35 -16.56 4.41
N MET A 829 49.84 -16.06 3.29
CA MET A 829 50.11 -16.61 1.95
C MET A 829 51.61 -16.53 1.63
N MET A 830 52.21 -15.37 1.80
CA MET A 830 53.67 -15.19 1.56
C MET A 830 54.53 -16.15 2.38
N LYS A 831 54.15 -16.38 3.64
CA LYS A 831 54.85 -17.33 4.50
C LYS A 831 54.78 -18.76 4.00
N ARG A 832 53.63 -19.16 3.39
CA ARG A 832 53.43 -20.53 2.84
C ARG A 832 54.26 -20.78 1.60
N ILE A 833 54.51 -19.75 0.79
CA ILE A 833 55.26 -19.87 -0.48
C ILE A 833 56.73 -19.48 -0.38
N GLU A 834 57.21 -19.15 0.83
CA GLU A 834 58.56 -18.63 1.05
C GLU A 834 59.66 -19.58 0.55
N ASN A 835 59.48 -20.89 0.72
CA ASN A 835 60.43 -21.92 0.36
C ASN A 835 60.27 -22.54 -1.03
N GLU A 836 59.31 -22.10 -1.83
CA GLU A 836 58.98 -22.66 -3.12
C GLU A 836 59.82 -22.04 -4.25
N ASP A 837 60.31 -22.84 -5.21
CA ASP A 837 61.29 -22.35 -6.22
C ASP A 837 60.67 -21.54 -7.37
N GLU A 838 59.55 -21.95 -7.91
CA GLU A 838 58.85 -21.25 -9.01
C GLU A 838 57.40 -21.01 -8.61
N ILE A 839 56.92 -19.78 -8.78
CA ILE A 839 55.57 -19.39 -8.42
C ILE A 839 54.93 -18.68 -9.62
N LYS A 840 53.78 -19.17 -10.05
CA LYS A 840 52.91 -18.46 -11.01
C LYS A 840 51.53 -18.27 -10.37
N ILE A 841 50.98 -17.04 -10.48
CA ILE A 841 49.71 -16.66 -9.86
C ILE A 841 48.65 -16.43 -10.94
N TYR A 842 47.50 -17.00 -10.73
CA TYR A 842 46.29 -16.79 -11.49
C TYR A 842 45.19 -16.40 -10.53
N SER A 843 44.72 -15.14 -10.58
CA SER A 843 43.57 -14.65 -9.78
C SER A 843 42.34 -14.64 -10.67
N GLU A 844 41.22 -15.11 -10.10
CA GLU A 844 39.96 -15.32 -10.83
C GLU A 844 40.16 -15.99 -12.21
N GLU A 845 40.89 -17.08 -12.18
CA GLU A 845 41.08 -17.88 -13.38
C GLU A 845 39.74 -18.39 -13.89
N LYS A 846 39.17 -17.64 -14.84
CA LYS A 846 38.02 -18.15 -15.60
C LYS A 846 38.49 -19.31 -16.43
N ILE A 847 38.27 -20.53 -15.93
CA ILE A 847 38.39 -21.74 -16.71
C ILE A 847 37.18 -21.76 -17.69
N LYS A 848 37.07 -20.69 -18.47
CA LYS A 848 36.12 -20.54 -19.55
C LYS A 848 36.76 -20.98 -20.88
N LEU A 849 36.05 -21.84 -21.55
CA LEU A 849 36.17 -22.17 -22.96
C LEU A 849 37.30 -23.09 -23.43
N LYS A 850 38.42 -23.21 -22.74
CA LYS A 850 39.47 -24.19 -23.16
C LYS A 850 39.60 -25.43 -22.27
N SER A 851 38.79 -25.48 -21.21
CA SER A 851 38.81 -26.57 -20.23
C SER A 851 37.42 -26.95 -19.73
N GLU A 852 36.43 -26.92 -20.58
CA GLU A 852 35.22 -27.69 -20.30
C GLU A 852 35.62 -29.17 -20.34
N LYS A 853 35.63 -29.81 -19.17
CA LYS A 853 35.75 -31.24 -19.10
C LYS A 853 34.43 -31.85 -19.49
N LYS A 854 34.41 -32.63 -20.56
CA LYS A 854 33.24 -33.42 -20.93
C LYS A 854 33.10 -34.55 -19.90
N LEU A 855 32.06 -34.49 -19.10
CA LEU A 855 31.86 -35.51 -18.06
C LEU A 855 30.97 -36.65 -18.57
N TYR A 856 29.86 -36.31 -19.27
CA TYR A 856 28.88 -37.30 -19.75
C TYR A 856 28.08 -36.70 -20.91
N GLU A 857 27.85 -37.46 -21.99
CA GLU A 857 27.09 -37.01 -23.18
C GLU A 857 27.33 -35.53 -23.56
N ASN A 858 26.33 -34.66 -23.30
CA ASN A 858 26.42 -33.21 -23.59
C ASN A 858 26.65 -32.38 -22.33
N ILE A 859 27.09 -33.00 -21.22
CA ILE A 859 27.38 -32.30 -19.96
C ILE A 859 28.89 -32.03 -19.83
N PHE A 860 29.17 -30.79 -19.46
CA PHE A 860 30.49 -30.25 -19.21
C PHE A 860 30.51 -29.62 -17.80
N ILE A 861 31.60 -29.79 -17.10
CA ILE A 861 31.86 -29.08 -15.84
C ILE A 861 32.69 -27.84 -16.07
N ASN A 862 32.34 -26.76 -15.40
CA ASN A 862 33.03 -25.48 -15.43
C ASN A 862 33.15 -24.87 -14.03
N GLY A 863 33.99 -23.84 -13.90
CA GLY A 863 34.12 -23.11 -12.65
C GLY A 863 35.05 -21.91 -12.78
N VAL A 864 35.02 -21.09 -11.74
CA VAL A 864 35.93 -19.94 -11.57
C VAL A 864 36.64 -20.15 -10.26
N ILE A 865 37.98 -20.22 -10.31
CA ILE A 865 38.84 -20.35 -9.13
C ILE A 865 39.25 -18.95 -8.70
N ASP A 866 38.99 -18.61 -7.44
CA ASP A 866 39.28 -17.28 -6.90
C ASP A 866 40.77 -16.95 -6.97
N LEU A 867 41.62 -17.89 -6.53
CA LEU A 867 43.07 -17.76 -6.62
C LEU A 867 43.73 -19.13 -6.76
N HIS A 868 44.56 -19.25 -7.80
CA HIS A 868 45.32 -20.44 -8.09
C HIS A 868 46.81 -20.09 -8.14
N LEU A 869 47.61 -20.79 -7.32
CA LEU A 869 49.06 -20.71 -7.33
C LEU A 869 49.61 -21.99 -7.91
N LYS A 870 50.37 -21.89 -9.00
CA LYS A 870 51.11 -22.99 -9.61
C LYS A 870 52.55 -22.93 -9.17
N LEU A 871 52.97 -23.98 -8.47
CA LEU A 871 54.34 -24.19 -8.01
C LEU A 871 55.01 -25.28 -8.88
N LYS A 872 56.31 -25.52 -8.69
CA LYS A 872 57.06 -26.51 -9.45
C LYS A 872 56.54 -27.94 -9.23
N GLU A 873 56.23 -28.33 -8.02
CA GLU A 873 55.85 -29.71 -7.65
C GLU A 873 54.38 -29.86 -7.25
N LYS A 874 53.69 -28.75 -6.89
CA LYS A 874 52.29 -28.76 -6.44
C LYS A 874 51.55 -27.53 -6.91
N GLU A 875 50.23 -27.63 -6.84
CA GLU A 875 49.30 -26.51 -7.08
C GLU A 875 48.52 -26.17 -5.82
N ILE A 876 48.19 -24.88 -5.59
CA ILE A 876 47.46 -24.44 -4.41
C ILE A 876 46.21 -23.66 -4.86
N LEU A 877 45.06 -24.07 -4.38
CA LEU A 877 43.78 -23.43 -4.64
C LEU A 877 43.27 -22.70 -3.40
N TYR A 878 42.83 -21.48 -3.58
CA TYR A 878 42.15 -20.71 -2.54
C TYR A 878 40.75 -20.32 -2.97
N ASP A 879 39.83 -20.43 -2.03
CA ASP A 879 38.43 -20.00 -2.20
C ASP A 879 38.08 -18.96 -1.13
N TYR A 880 37.62 -17.77 -1.54
CA TYR A 880 37.30 -16.70 -0.64
C TYR A 880 35.87 -16.79 -0.15
N LYS A 881 35.63 -16.78 1.15
CA LYS A 881 34.31 -16.85 1.74
C LYS A 881 34.00 -15.59 2.56
N SER A 882 33.01 -14.83 2.09
CA SER A 882 32.45 -13.66 2.77
C SER A 882 31.36 -14.02 3.80
N GLY A 883 30.90 -15.26 3.83
CA GLY A 883 29.95 -15.76 4.81
C GLY A 883 30.59 -15.98 6.19
N VAL A 884 29.78 -16.05 7.24
CA VAL A 884 30.26 -16.29 8.60
C VAL A 884 30.62 -17.77 8.77
N LEU A 885 31.92 -18.07 8.74
CA LEU A 885 32.45 -19.44 8.89
C LEU A 885 32.68 -19.85 10.35
N LYS A 886 32.75 -18.89 11.27
CA LYS A 886 32.93 -19.13 12.71
C LYS A 886 31.75 -18.60 13.52
N ASN A 887 31.39 -19.31 14.59
CA ASN A 887 30.36 -18.84 15.49
C ASN A 887 30.91 -17.69 16.42
N LYS A 888 30.04 -17.13 17.28
CA LYS A 888 30.44 -16.05 18.22
C LYS A 888 31.52 -16.47 19.24
N LYS A 889 31.73 -17.78 19.40
CA LYS A 889 32.78 -18.33 20.26
C LYS A 889 34.10 -18.61 19.51
N GLY A 890 34.15 -18.37 18.20
CA GLY A 890 35.31 -18.62 17.35
C GLY A 890 35.43 -20.06 16.85
N GLU A 891 34.46 -20.90 17.12
CA GLU A 891 34.41 -22.29 16.63
C GLU A 891 33.93 -22.34 15.17
N GLU A 892 34.56 -23.22 14.37
CA GLU A 892 34.20 -23.38 12.94
C GLU A 892 32.81 -23.99 12.78
N LYS A 893 32.04 -23.45 11.86
CA LYS A 893 30.78 -24.05 11.41
C LYS A 893 31.09 -25.16 10.42
N LYS A 894 31.24 -26.38 10.92
CA LYS A 894 31.76 -27.53 10.19
C LYS A 894 31.08 -27.69 8.81
N GLU A 895 29.79 -27.74 8.76
CA GLU A 895 29.02 -27.89 7.51
C GLU A 895 29.36 -26.83 6.44
N LYS A 896 29.47 -25.55 6.83
CA LYS A 896 29.80 -24.47 5.87
C LYS A 896 31.23 -24.53 5.38
N VAL A 897 32.13 -24.95 6.25
CA VAL A 897 33.56 -25.14 5.93
C VAL A 897 33.72 -26.34 5.01
N ASP A 898 33.08 -27.47 5.31
CA ASP A 898 33.13 -28.68 4.51
C ASP A 898 32.54 -28.43 3.08
N ASN A 899 31.45 -27.70 2.96
CA ASN A 899 30.88 -27.31 1.66
C ASN A 899 31.82 -26.40 0.85
N ALA A 900 32.57 -25.51 1.50
CA ALA A 900 33.59 -24.73 0.81
C ALA A 900 34.75 -25.60 0.31
N PHE A 901 35.15 -26.61 1.07
CA PHE A 901 36.16 -27.56 0.61
C PHE A 901 35.67 -28.51 -0.49
N LYS A 902 34.39 -28.90 -0.47
CA LYS A 902 33.76 -29.66 -1.61
C LYS A 902 33.79 -28.84 -2.91
N GLN A 903 33.64 -27.53 -2.84
CA GLN A 903 33.77 -26.64 -4.01
C GLN A 903 35.21 -26.67 -4.55
N LEU A 904 36.20 -26.68 -3.67
CA LEU A 904 37.62 -26.83 -4.05
C LEU A 904 37.95 -28.22 -4.60
N ASP A 905 37.26 -29.28 -4.10
CA ASP A 905 37.37 -30.62 -4.69
C ASP A 905 36.87 -30.62 -6.14
N TYR A 906 35.73 -30.00 -6.38
CA TYR A 906 35.17 -29.84 -7.72
C TYR A 906 36.14 -29.15 -8.69
N TYR A 907 36.81 -28.08 -8.23
CA TYR A 907 37.83 -27.38 -9.01
C TYR A 907 39.08 -28.22 -9.21
N SER A 908 39.46 -29.04 -8.24
CA SER A 908 40.59 -29.98 -8.39
C SER A 908 40.33 -31.03 -9.46
N ILE A 909 39.09 -31.58 -9.50
CA ILE A 909 38.67 -32.53 -10.56
C ILE A 909 38.75 -31.89 -11.94
N MET A 910 38.38 -30.60 -12.06
CA MET A 910 38.52 -29.88 -13.32
C MET A 910 39.97 -29.67 -13.79
N LEU A 911 40.89 -29.53 -12.84
CA LEU A 911 42.32 -29.33 -13.13
C LEU A 911 43.09 -30.63 -13.32
N SER A 912 42.63 -31.75 -12.76
CA SER A 912 43.33 -33.03 -12.72
C SER A 912 43.72 -33.63 -14.09
N GLU A 913 42.98 -33.29 -15.12
CA GLU A 913 43.33 -33.71 -16.49
C GLU A 913 44.59 -33.04 -17.08
N ARG A 914 45.03 -31.93 -16.48
CA ARG A 914 46.13 -31.11 -17.02
C ARG A 914 47.48 -31.43 -16.42
N ASN A 915 47.50 -31.90 -15.16
CA ASN A 915 48.74 -32.10 -14.42
C ASN A 915 48.59 -33.26 -13.40
N SER A 916 49.65 -34.05 -13.25
CA SER A 916 49.79 -35.07 -12.21
C SER A 916 50.31 -34.48 -10.89
N GLN A 917 50.21 -33.19 -10.66
CA GLN A 917 50.76 -32.52 -9.49
C GLN A 917 49.77 -32.61 -8.30
N GLU A 918 50.28 -32.65 -7.10
CA GLU A 918 49.49 -32.59 -5.86
C GLU A 918 48.79 -31.22 -5.74
N ILE A 919 47.48 -31.20 -5.34
CA ILE A 919 46.68 -30.00 -5.20
C ILE A 919 46.35 -29.77 -3.73
N GLU A 920 46.94 -28.72 -3.16
CA GLU A 920 46.60 -28.26 -1.82
C GLU A 920 45.40 -27.28 -1.87
N LYS A 921 44.49 -27.36 -0.91
CA LYS A 921 43.22 -26.61 -0.88
C LYS A 921 43.12 -25.77 0.38
N PHE A 922 42.69 -24.51 0.25
CA PHE A 922 42.55 -23.61 1.38
C PHE A 922 41.31 -22.75 1.25
N VAL A 923 40.53 -22.68 2.34
CA VAL A 923 39.40 -21.76 2.44
C VAL A 923 39.84 -20.51 3.18
N VAL A 924 39.54 -19.33 2.62
CA VAL A 924 39.91 -18.04 3.18
C VAL A 924 38.69 -17.40 3.83
N ASP A 925 38.73 -17.26 5.16
CA ASP A 925 37.76 -16.48 5.92
C ASP A 925 38.09 -14.99 5.80
N VAL A 926 37.36 -14.30 4.94
CA VAL A 926 37.62 -12.89 4.61
C VAL A 926 37.46 -12.00 5.83
N TRP A 927 36.51 -12.27 6.71
CA TRP A 927 36.24 -11.41 7.86
C TRP A 927 37.28 -11.53 8.96
N ASN A 928 37.71 -12.73 9.28
CA ASN A 928 38.68 -12.98 10.32
C ASN A 928 40.15 -12.90 9.83
N GLY A 929 40.31 -12.85 8.50
CA GLY A 929 41.66 -12.87 7.89
C GLY A 929 42.39 -14.18 8.16
N ASP A 930 41.68 -15.31 8.15
CA ASP A 930 42.22 -16.63 8.42
C ASP A 930 42.21 -17.50 7.18
N ILE A 931 43.23 -18.31 7.05
CA ILE A 931 43.36 -19.35 6.03
C ILE A 931 43.11 -20.69 6.73
N MET A 932 42.10 -21.43 6.31
CA MET A 932 41.71 -22.72 6.89
C MET A 932 42.31 -23.84 6.08
N ASP A 933 42.87 -24.79 6.77
CA ASP A 933 43.39 -26.03 6.20
C ASP A 933 42.25 -27.08 6.15
N ASP A 934 42.32 -28.00 5.17
CA ASP A 934 41.35 -29.09 5.06
C ASP A 934 41.58 -30.07 6.23
N LYS A 935 40.56 -30.30 7.04
CA LYS A 935 40.59 -31.17 8.22
C LYS A 935 39.78 -32.44 8.03
N ARG A 936 39.20 -32.65 6.86
CA ARG A 936 38.42 -33.86 6.54
C ARG A 936 39.36 -35.07 6.52
N LYS A 937 38.89 -36.22 7.01
CA LYS A 937 39.73 -37.40 7.18
C LYS A 937 39.14 -38.64 6.52
N GLU A 938 37.84 -38.71 6.33
CA GLU A 938 37.16 -39.85 5.77
C GLU A 938 37.03 -39.73 4.25
N GLU A 939 37.28 -40.81 3.49
CA GLU A 939 37.20 -40.77 2.02
C GLU A 939 35.80 -40.30 1.54
N GLU A 940 34.74 -40.62 2.30
CA GLU A 940 33.37 -40.20 2.01
C GLU A 940 33.10 -38.67 2.18
N GLU A 941 33.99 -37.93 2.85
CA GLU A 941 33.89 -36.50 3.02
C GLU A 941 34.38 -35.68 1.80
N PHE A 942 35.09 -36.35 0.85
CA PHE A 942 35.67 -35.71 -0.33
C PHE A 942 34.80 -35.91 -1.56
N LEU A 943 34.54 -34.87 -2.33
CA LEU A 943 33.86 -34.97 -3.60
C LEU A 943 34.82 -35.53 -4.65
N ASN A 944 34.41 -36.62 -5.33
CA ASN A 944 35.17 -37.22 -6.40
C ASN A 944 34.41 -37.22 -7.74
N GLU A 945 35.05 -37.60 -8.83
CA GLU A 945 34.47 -37.59 -10.17
C GLU A 945 33.29 -38.56 -10.29
N ASP A 946 33.34 -39.69 -9.63
CA ASP A 946 32.30 -40.71 -9.66
C ASP A 946 31.01 -40.21 -8.97
N ASP A 947 31.13 -39.40 -7.93
CA ASP A 947 30.00 -38.78 -7.26
C ASP A 947 29.28 -37.79 -8.21
N ILE A 948 30.04 -36.96 -8.92
CA ILE A 948 29.48 -36.04 -9.90
C ILE A 948 28.79 -36.82 -11.03
N LEU A 949 29.45 -37.88 -11.53
CA LEU A 949 28.91 -38.74 -12.58
C LEU A 949 27.62 -39.45 -12.15
N LYS A 950 27.52 -39.88 -10.89
CA LYS A 950 26.34 -40.52 -10.33
C LYS A 950 25.12 -39.56 -10.35
N VAL A 951 25.28 -38.33 -9.92
CA VAL A 951 24.24 -37.32 -9.93
C VAL A 951 23.81 -37.00 -11.37
N VAL A 952 24.76 -36.81 -12.26
CA VAL A 952 24.53 -36.51 -13.67
C VAL A 952 23.82 -37.64 -14.38
N LYS A 953 24.24 -38.90 -14.18
CA LYS A 953 23.57 -40.08 -14.73
C LYS A 953 22.15 -40.20 -14.22
N LYS A 954 21.92 -39.99 -12.91
CA LYS A 954 20.58 -39.98 -12.32
C LYS A 954 19.69 -38.98 -13.04
N TYR A 955 20.20 -37.77 -13.30
CA TYR A 955 19.42 -36.73 -14.02
C TYR A 955 19.04 -37.16 -15.44
N TYR A 956 19.90 -37.87 -16.17
CA TYR A 956 19.71 -38.26 -17.57
C TYR A 956 18.99 -39.58 -17.76
N GLU A 957 19.01 -40.48 -16.77
CA GLU A 957 18.52 -41.87 -16.91
C GLU A 957 17.21 -42.13 -16.19
N THR A 958 16.79 -41.25 -15.26
CA THR A 958 15.51 -41.42 -14.56
C THR A 958 14.37 -40.70 -15.24
N ASP A 959 13.22 -41.32 -15.31
CA ASP A 959 12.01 -40.78 -15.97
C ASP A 959 11.33 -39.68 -15.18
N TYR A 960 11.65 -39.52 -13.90
CA TYR A 960 11.01 -38.56 -13.00
C TYR A 960 12.06 -37.68 -12.33
N TYR A 961 11.66 -36.39 -12.07
CA TYR A 961 12.49 -35.49 -11.29
C TYR A 961 12.53 -35.88 -9.81
N ASP A 962 13.73 -35.83 -9.24
CA ASP A 962 13.88 -35.87 -7.80
C ASP A 962 13.59 -34.51 -7.19
N ILE A 963 12.73 -34.48 -6.19
CA ILE A 963 12.32 -33.25 -5.50
C ILE A 963 13.10 -33.04 -4.19
N GLY A 964 14.03 -33.92 -3.88
CA GLY A 964 14.82 -33.85 -2.65
C GLY A 964 14.01 -34.07 -1.37
N ASP A 965 14.68 -34.08 -0.24
CA ASP A 965 14.03 -34.11 1.07
C ASP A 965 13.38 -32.79 1.45
N VAL A 966 12.28 -32.83 2.22
CA VAL A 966 11.56 -31.62 2.67
C VAL A 966 12.49 -30.69 3.46
N LYS A 967 13.39 -31.24 4.27
CA LYS A 967 14.35 -30.47 5.05
C LYS A 967 15.38 -29.75 4.20
N ASP A 968 15.83 -30.37 3.13
CA ASP A 968 16.80 -29.77 2.21
C ASP A 968 16.16 -28.66 1.37
N VAL A 969 14.90 -28.83 0.98
CA VAL A 969 14.13 -27.79 0.29
C VAL A 969 13.85 -26.58 1.19
N GLN A 970 13.77 -26.74 2.52
CA GLN A 970 13.65 -25.62 3.45
C GLN A 970 14.96 -24.86 3.63
N ASN A 971 16.09 -25.54 3.65
CA ASN A 971 17.41 -24.94 3.82
C ASN A 971 17.85 -24.15 2.58
N TYR A 972 17.40 -24.57 1.41
CA TYR A 972 17.42 -23.69 0.25
C TYR A 972 16.37 -22.61 0.49
N THR A 973 16.77 -21.39 0.65
CA THR A 973 15.98 -20.14 0.78
C THR A 973 14.95 -19.92 -0.35
N TYR A 974 14.57 -20.97 -1.05
CA TYR A 974 13.75 -20.96 -2.26
C TYR A 974 12.28 -21.12 -1.93
N GLN A 975 11.75 -20.13 -1.28
CA GLN A 975 10.31 -19.93 -1.20
C GLN A 975 9.65 -19.90 -2.59
N THR A 976 10.39 -19.58 -3.64
CA THR A 976 9.94 -19.49 -5.03
C THR A 976 9.25 -20.75 -5.51
N TYR A 977 9.80 -21.92 -5.20
CA TYR A 977 9.25 -23.18 -5.66
C TYR A 977 8.32 -23.86 -4.67
N LYS A 978 8.15 -23.30 -3.48
CA LYS A 978 7.30 -23.82 -2.42
C LYS A 978 5.86 -24.01 -2.91
N ASN A 979 5.29 -22.99 -3.56
CA ASN A 979 3.95 -23.02 -4.10
C ASN A 979 3.81 -23.98 -5.31
N ILE A 980 4.87 -24.10 -6.12
CA ILE A 980 4.88 -25.01 -7.27
C ILE A 980 4.96 -26.47 -6.79
N CYS A 981 5.80 -26.74 -5.81
CA CYS A 981 6.00 -28.09 -5.27
C CYS A 981 4.90 -28.54 -4.30
N ARG A 982 4.07 -27.62 -3.77
CA ARG A 982 2.94 -27.85 -2.86
C ARG A 982 3.31 -28.73 -1.64
N ARG A 983 4.47 -28.50 -1.05
CA ARG A 983 4.99 -29.30 0.07
C ARG A 983 4.68 -28.70 1.46
N GLU A 984 3.85 -27.68 1.53
CA GLU A 984 3.45 -27.08 2.82
C GLU A 984 2.70 -28.04 3.72
N ASP A 985 1.91 -28.92 3.12
CA ASP A 985 1.14 -29.92 3.88
C ASP A 985 2.05 -30.96 4.53
N GLU A 986 3.15 -31.37 3.87
CA GLU A 986 4.14 -32.30 4.42
C GLU A 986 4.89 -31.70 5.61
N LEU A 987 5.16 -30.37 5.57
CA LEU A 987 5.82 -29.63 6.64
C LEU A 987 4.93 -29.44 7.88
N ASN A 988 3.63 -29.31 7.69
CA ASN A 988 2.67 -29.18 8.77
C ASN A 988 2.40 -30.50 9.47
N ASP A 989 2.51 -31.64 8.78
CA ASP A 989 2.32 -32.97 9.36
C ASP A 989 3.55 -33.45 10.17
N GLU A 990 4.77 -33.01 9.83
CA GLU A 990 5.97 -33.27 10.65
C GLU A 990 6.04 -32.42 11.94
N ASN A 991 5.28 -31.31 12.03
CA ASN A 991 5.22 -30.47 13.22
C ASN A 991 4.04 -30.80 14.15
N LYS A 992 3.20 -31.80 13.81
CA LYS A 992 2.18 -32.38 14.67
C LYS A 992 2.71 -33.70 15.33
#